data_923729de51a0dcaecc0d368ff77f8ecf
#
_entry.id   923729de51a0dcaecc0d368ff77f8ecf
#
_cell.length_a   1.000
_cell.length_b   1.000
_cell.length_c   1.000
_cell.angle_alpha   90.00
_cell.angle_beta   90.00
_cell.angle_gamma   90.00
#
_symmetry.space_group_name_H-M   'P 1'
#
loop_
_entity.id
_entity.type
_entity.pdbx_description
1 polymer ?
#
loop_
_entity_poly.entity_id
_entity_poly.type
_entity_poly.pdbx_seq_one_letter_code
_entity_poly.pdbx_strand_id
1 'polypeptide(L)'
;MATAKHTIGKSRHLLAPLWRPRLFVLGGAFLGALGAGGAWGSWKNLCAGDACPSIAQIKTYEPEQTSKLLSWDGRVITEIGFERRTPISIHALPEHVPQAVVAIEDHRFYEHGGFDLRGIARAAFGVLTGQNRGGGSTITQQLARNMFDEIGFERRLTRKLKEVQVALDLEESYTKEQILEAYLNEIYMGRGYGFQNAARNYFGKSVTDIDVAEGALLAAILNKPGLYDPFRNPENAKRRRDLVLSRMADEGYLTEDEAERWKQVPLPAREPDGTASSLAPYFEEWVRQILDSRFGDEIYRNGLRVYTTLDIEMQKAAQKAMEAGFAAIEADAAFRHPTSAEFDTVEAFPGETPYLQGAFVALDPATGHVRAMIGGRDYQQSKFDRARLARRQAGSSFKPFVYTAAIASGIPASHVIVDAPVVYPQVSGEDWRPINFEPEFKGPITVSEGLYTSTNMIAIKLGWEEVGIETVAQTARRMGIQTEIERYPSTTIGAVEVIPLQMAEAYSAFPAMGTKVRPFPILRVEDANGRVLWEPQPERAQILDSLVARIMVSMLEDVVVRGTGYTGIRITAGLPREVPAAGKTGTTNDGTDVWFVGFTPNLTATVWFGLDRPVPIFRLGSGRQATGGGLAAPVWG
;
A
#
# COMPACT_ATOMS: atom_id res chain seq x y z
N MET A 1 40.74 -51.00 65.41
CA MET A 1 41.01 -50.22 66.63
C MET A 1 39.81 -49.38 66.89
N ALA A 2 39.00 -49.83 67.73
CA ALA A 2 38.63 -49.44 69.09
C ALA A 2 37.71 -48.24 69.08
N THR A 3 36.42 -48.49 69.22
CA THR A 3 35.56 -48.51 70.42
C THR A 3 35.40 -47.17 71.13
N ALA A 4 34.22 -46.65 71.21
CA ALA A 4 33.54 -46.48 72.52
C ALA A 4 32.07 -46.03 72.34
N LYS A 5 31.19 -46.85 72.88
CA LYS A 5 29.80 -46.52 73.22
C LYS A 5 29.76 -45.54 74.39
N HIS A 6 28.78 -44.64 74.38
CA HIS A 6 28.15 -44.27 75.65
C HIS A 6 26.66 -43.93 75.45
N THR A 7 25.89 -44.68 76.14
CA THR A 7 24.42 -44.63 76.36
C THR A 7 24.18 -43.78 77.60
N ILE A 8 23.14 -42.95 77.64
CA ILE A 8 22.35 -42.46 78.79
C ILE A 8 21.33 -41.48 78.14
N GLY A 9 20.05 -41.44 78.30
CA GLY A 9 19.17 -41.97 79.34
C GLY A 9 17.85 -41.23 79.12
N LYS A 10 16.74 -41.91 79.04
CA LYS A 10 15.38 -41.37 78.85
C LYS A 10 14.96 -40.44 79.95
N SER A 11 14.40 -39.25 79.63
CA SER A 11 13.35 -38.64 80.48
C SER A 11 12.22 -38.14 79.56
N ARG A 12 11.09 -38.84 79.70
CA ARG A 12 9.80 -38.44 79.10
C ARG A 12 9.20 -37.32 79.96
N HIS A 13 8.96 -36.16 79.36
CA HIS A 13 7.97 -35.21 79.85
C HIS A 13 6.83 -35.12 78.81
N LEU A 14 5.68 -35.62 79.18
CA LEU A 14 4.38 -35.46 78.54
C LEU A 14 3.97 -33.99 78.67
N LEU A 15 3.89 -33.30 77.56
CA LEU A 15 3.08 -32.10 77.42
C LEU A 15 2.02 -32.40 76.33
N ALA A 16 0.79 -32.56 76.74
CA ALA A 16 -0.38 -32.69 75.89
C ALA A 16 -0.63 -31.35 75.13
N PRO A 17 -0.81 -31.33 73.81
CA PRO A 17 -1.21 -30.13 73.14
C PRO A 17 -2.72 -29.89 73.34
N LEU A 18 -3.05 -28.77 73.97
CA LEU A 18 -4.37 -28.18 73.96
C LEU A 18 -4.75 -27.72 72.59
N TRP A 19 -5.22 -28.61 71.78
CA TRP A 19 -5.81 -28.28 70.45
C TRP A 19 -7.17 -27.61 70.71
N ARG A 20 -7.23 -26.26 70.58
CA ARG A 20 -8.50 -25.50 70.54
C ARG A 20 -8.85 -25.28 69.07
N PRO A 21 -9.76 -26.08 68.45
CA PRO A 21 -10.15 -25.95 67.07
C PRO A 21 -10.74 -24.57 66.75
N ARG A 22 -11.28 -23.87 67.76
CA ARG A 22 -11.84 -22.51 67.61
C ARG A 22 -10.76 -21.42 67.23
N LEU A 23 -9.53 -21.57 67.67
CA LEU A 23 -8.45 -20.62 67.32
C LEU A 23 -7.97 -20.77 65.90
N PHE A 24 -7.99 -21.99 65.34
CA PHE A 24 -7.67 -22.22 63.94
C PHE A 24 -8.75 -21.73 62.99
N VAL A 25 -10.02 -21.87 63.33
CA VAL A 25 -11.15 -21.35 62.57
C VAL A 25 -11.16 -19.82 62.60
N LEU A 26 -10.89 -19.18 63.72
CA LEU A 26 -10.80 -17.73 63.84
C LEU A 26 -9.55 -17.17 63.13
N GLY A 27 -8.41 -17.84 63.22
CA GLY A 27 -7.19 -17.46 62.49
C GLY A 27 -7.35 -17.63 60.99
N GLY A 28 -7.98 -18.69 60.52
CA GLY A 28 -8.33 -18.91 59.12
C GLY A 28 -9.33 -17.89 58.58
N ALA A 29 -10.36 -17.54 59.39
CA ALA A 29 -11.32 -16.50 59.02
C ALA A 29 -10.68 -15.09 59.00
N PHE A 30 -9.76 -14.79 59.90
CA PHE A 30 -9.05 -13.52 59.94
C PHE A 30 -8.04 -13.39 58.80
N LEU A 31 -7.29 -14.45 58.47
CA LEU A 31 -6.41 -14.49 57.28
C LEU A 31 -7.21 -14.45 55.99
N GLY A 32 -8.37 -15.11 55.94
CA GLY A 32 -9.30 -15.01 54.82
C GLY A 32 -9.89 -13.61 54.67
N ALA A 33 -10.23 -12.92 55.75
CA ALA A 33 -10.72 -11.54 55.75
C ALA A 33 -9.61 -10.53 55.35
N LEU A 34 -8.38 -10.74 55.86
CA LEU A 34 -7.20 -9.93 55.44
C LEU A 34 -6.86 -10.18 53.96
N GLY A 35 -6.92 -11.42 53.48
CA GLY A 35 -6.73 -11.77 52.09
C GLY A 35 -7.82 -11.18 51.19
N ALA A 36 -9.08 -11.25 51.61
CA ALA A 36 -10.22 -10.65 50.92
C ALA A 36 -10.18 -9.11 50.93
N GLY A 37 -9.81 -8.51 52.09
CA GLY A 37 -9.64 -7.05 52.19
C GLY A 37 -8.46 -6.52 51.38
N GLY A 38 -7.35 -7.25 51.36
CA GLY A 38 -6.19 -6.94 50.52
C GLY A 38 -6.51 -7.10 49.02
N ALA A 39 -7.21 -8.15 48.66
CA ALA A 39 -7.68 -8.36 47.29
C ALA A 39 -8.68 -7.27 46.85
N TRP A 40 -9.63 -6.91 47.75
CA TRP A 40 -10.60 -5.83 47.50
C TRP A 40 -9.93 -4.45 47.38
N GLY A 41 -8.95 -4.14 48.24
CA GLY A 41 -8.16 -2.91 48.16
C GLY A 41 -7.30 -2.83 46.90
N SER A 42 -6.68 -3.94 46.51
CA SER A 42 -5.94 -4.06 45.26
C SER A 42 -6.84 -3.92 44.02
N TRP A 43 -8.06 -4.50 44.10
CA TRP A 43 -9.08 -4.38 43.06
C TRP A 43 -9.50 -2.92 42.83
N LYS A 44 -9.82 -2.18 43.91
CA LYS A 44 -10.19 -0.75 43.80
C LYS A 44 -9.06 0.15 43.29
N ASN A 45 -7.81 -0.20 43.55
CA ASN A 45 -6.65 0.56 43.10
C ASN A 45 -6.20 0.18 41.69
N LEU A 46 -6.73 -0.87 41.08
CA LEU A 46 -6.33 -1.35 39.76
C LEU A 46 -6.70 -0.34 38.66
N CYS A 47 -7.81 0.37 38.83
CA CYS A 47 -8.32 1.41 37.95
C CYS A 47 -8.18 2.81 38.57
N ALA A 48 -7.24 3.02 39.52
CA ALA A 48 -7.00 4.34 40.09
C ALA A 48 -6.28 5.27 39.11
N GLY A 49 -6.75 6.51 38.99
CA GLY A 49 -6.28 7.47 38.01
C GLY A 49 -6.71 7.08 36.58
N ASP A 50 -5.85 7.33 35.59
CA ASP A 50 -6.13 7.06 34.15
C ASP A 50 -5.83 5.60 33.75
N ALA A 51 -5.76 4.66 34.70
CA ALA A 51 -5.39 3.27 34.41
C ALA A 51 -6.52 2.42 33.79
N CYS A 52 -7.76 2.92 33.81
CA CYS A 52 -8.93 2.36 33.13
C CYS A 52 -9.80 3.50 32.59
N PRO A 53 -10.54 3.29 31.51
CA PRO A 53 -11.48 4.29 31.00
C PRO A 53 -12.57 4.59 32.02
N SER A 54 -12.94 5.85 32.16
CA SER A 54 -14.04 6.28 33.04
C SER A 54 -15.41 5.95 32.42
N ILE A 55 -16.46 5.83 33.23
CA ILE A 55 -17.84 5.68 32.75
C ILE A 55 -18.23 6.82 31.79
N ALA A 56 -17.70 8.03 32.00
CA ALA A 56 -17.92 9.16 31.11
C ALA A 56 -17.27 8.91 29.73
N GLN A 57 -16.03 8.41 29.68
CA GLN A 57 -15.35 8.02 28.43
C GLN A 57 -16.07 6.87 27.73
N ILE A 58 -16.56 5.87 28.47
CA ILE A 58 -17.36 4.78 27.93
C ILE A 58 -18.65 5.30 27.28
N LYS A 59 -19.36 6.25 27.93
CA LYS A 59 -20.60 6.84 27.39
C LYS A 59 -20.40 7.83 26.24
N THR A 60 -19.22 8.42 26.13
CA THR A 60 -18.86 9.36 25.07
C THR A 60 -17.96 8.72 23.99
N TYR A 61 -17.79 7.41 24.04
CA TYR A 61 -17.01 6.70 23.02
C TYR A 61 -17.68 6.90 21.66
N GLU A 62 -16.98 7.61 20.79
CA GLU A 62 -17.29 7.72 19.36
C GLU A 62 -16.35 6.80 18.58
N PRO A 63 -16.87 5.93 17.69
CA PRO A 63 -16.02 5.11 16.84
C PRO A 63 -15.04 5.98 16.05
N GLU A 64 -13.81 5.52 15.93
CA GLU A 64 -12.80 6.18 15.10
C GLU A 64 -13.31 6.38 13.68
N GLN A 65 -13.13 7.58 13.14
CA GLN A 65 -13.58 7.92 11.79
C GLN A 65 -12.45 7.67 10.79
N THR A 66 -12.77 6.97 9.70
CA THR A 66 -11.82 6.78 8.59
C THR A 66 -11.52 8.10 7.89
N SER A 67 -10.27 8.33 7.59
CA SER A 67 -9.88 9.47 6.76
C SER A 67 -10.19 9.21 5.29
N LYS A 68 -10.55 10.25 4.56
CA LYS A 68 -10.93 10.16 3.15
C LYS A 68 -9.88 10.81 2.26
N LEU A 69 -9.39 10.06 1.28
CA LEU A 69 -8.65 10.64 0.17
C LEU A 69 -9.63 11.14 -0.89
N LEU A 70 -9.51 12.40 -1.22
CA LEU A 70 -10.35 13.08 -2.18
C LEU A 70 -9.51 13.50 -3.38
N SER A 71 -10.07 13.43 -4.56
CA SER A 71 -9.51 13.97 -5.80
C SER A 71 -9.44 15.50 -5.74
N TRP A 72 -8.81 16.08 -6.75
CA TRP A 72 -8.67 17.54 -6.85
C TRP A 72 -10.03 18.29 -6.86
N ASP A 73 -11.09 17.63 -7.32
CA ASP A 73 -12.47 18.14 -7.39
C ASP A 73 -13.36 17.66 -6.22
N GLY A 74 -12.78 16.99 -5.21
CA GLY A 74 -13.46 16.61 -3.98
C GLY A 74 -14.22 15.28 -4.03
N ARG A 75 -14.13 14.50 -5.12
CA ARG A 75 -14.70 13.14 -5.20
C ARG A 75 -13.84 12.18 -4.39
N VAL A 76 -14.48 11.19 -3.73
CA VAL A 76 -13.76 10.19 -2.94
C VAL A 76 -12.98 9.25 -3.88
N ILE A 77 -11.68 9.13 -3.65
CA ILE A 77 -10.80 8.16 -4.29
C ILE A 77 -10.80 6.87 -3.48
N THR A 78 -10.48 6.98 -2.19
CA THR A 78 -10.41 5.87 -1.24
C THR A 78 -10.55 6.37 0.19
N GLU A 79 -10.70 5.44 1.12
CA GLU A 79 -10.69 5.73 2.56
C GLU A 79 -9.43 5.13 3.18
N ILE A 80 -8.73 5.93 4.00
CA ILE A 80 -7.59 5.50 4.81
C ILE A 80 -8.07 5.35 6.26
N GLY A 81 -7.95 4.15 6.79
CA GLY A 81 -8.21 3.85 8.18
C GLY A 81 -7.75 2.43 8.46
N PHE A 82 -7.42 2.14 9.70
CA PHE A 82 -7.33 0.74 10.11
C PHE A 82 -8.70 0.07 9.97
N GLU A 83 -9.76 0.88 9.76
CA GLU A 83 -11.13 0.49 9.88
C GLU A 83 -12.03 1.22 8.88
N ARG A 84 -12.42 0.54 7.83
CA ARG A 84 -13.68 0.88 7.19
C ARG A 84 -14.78 0.42 8.13
N ARG A 85 -15.14 1.23 9.13
CA ARG A 85 -16.31 0.95 9.97
C ARG A 85 -17.53 1.46 9.24
N THR A 86 -18.35 0.55 8.77
CA THR A 86 -19.73 0.85 8.41
C THR A 86 -20.57 0.30 9.56
N PRO A 87 -20.91 1.11 10.57
CA PRO A 87 -21.70 0.65 11.69
C PRO A 87 -23.02 0.08 11.18
N ILE A 88 -23.39 -1.07 11.68
CA ILE A 88 -24.68 -1.68 11.37
C ILE A 88 -25.43 -1.93 12.68
N SER A 89 -26.72 -1.59 12.66
CA SER A 89 -27.58 -1.91 13.81
C SER A 89 -27.79 -3.41 13.91
N ILE A 90 -27.78 -3.94 15.14
CA ILE A 90 -28.06 -5.35 15.41
C ILE A 90 -29.44 -5.76 14.88
N HIS A 91 -30.41 -4.83 14.88
CA HIS A 91 -31.75 -5.07 14.34
C HIS A 91 -31.83 -5.18 12.81
N ALA A 92 -30.79 -4.74 12.12
CA ALA A 92 -30.67 -4.90 10.66
C ALA A 92 -29.95 -6.19 10.27
N LEU A 93 -29.33 -6.89 11.23
CA LEU A 93 -28.62 -8.14 10.98
C LEU A 93 -29.59 -9.32 10.88
N PRO A 94 -29.34 -10.30 9.99
CA PRO A 94 -29.99 -11.60 10.05
C PRO A 94 -29.73 -12.26 11.41
N GLU A 95 -30.73 -12.84 12.04
CA GLU A 95 -30.64 -13.41 13.40
C GLU A 95 -29.50 -14.43 13.54
N HIS A 96 -29.22 -15.21 12.52
CA HIS A 96 -28.14 -16.21 12.56
C HIS A 96 -26.75 -15.61 12.72
N VAL A 97 -26.51 -14.33 12.41
CA VAL A 97 -25.20 -13.68 12.55
C VAL A 97 -24.85 -13.47 14.05
N PRO A 98 -25.63 -12.73 14.84
CA PRO A 98 -25.36 -12.63 16.28
C PRO A 98 -25.44 -13.98 17.00
N GLN A 99 -26.34 -14.89 16.59
CA GLN A 99 -26.46 -16.23 17.15
C GLN A 99 -25.18 -17.06 16.95
N ALA A 100 -24.55 -17.03 15.78
CA ALA A 100 -23.30 -17.72 15.49
C ALA A 100 -22.15 -17.23 16.40
N VAL A 101 -22.08 -15.92 16.64
CA VAL A 101 -21.08 -15.31 17.52
C VAL A 101 -21.30 -15.71 18.97
N VAL A 102 -22.53 -15.60 19.46
CA VAL A 102 -22.88 -15.99 20.83
C VAL A 102 -22.62 -17.48 21.05
N ALA A 103 -23.00 -18.36 20.12
CA ALA A 103 -22.81 -19.80 20.22
C ALA A 103 -21.34 -20.21 20.37
N ILE A 104 -20.42 -19.52 19.67
CA ILE A 104 -19.00 -19.92 19.67
C ILE A 104 -18.12 -19.18 20.67
N GLU A 105 -18.39 -17.90 20.92
CA GLU A 105 -17.57 -17.05 21.79
C GLU A 105 -18.10 -17.02 23.24
N ASP A 106 -19.41 -16.95 23.42
CA ASP A 106 -20.02 -16.77 24.75
C ASP A 106 -21.47 -17.25 24.80
N HIS A 107 -21.68 -18.58 24.79
CA HIS A 107 -23.02 -19.21 24.73
C HIS A 107 -23.97 -18.81 25.88
N ARG A 108 -23.43 -18.26 26.96
CA ARG A 108 -24.19 -17.76 28.10
C ARG A 108 -24.21 -16.23 28.20
N PHE A 109 -23.94 -15.55 27.12
CA PHE A 109 -23.84 -14.09 27.07
C PHE A 109 -25.02 -13.37 27.73
N TYR A 110 -26.23 -13.85 27.51
CA TYR A 110 -27.45 -13.26 28.06
C TYR A 110 -27.71 -13.61 29.52
N GLU A 111 -26.94 -14.53 30.14
CA GLU A 111 -27.18 -15.03 31.51
C GLU A 111 -26.25 -14.40 32.57
N HIS A 112 -25.12 -13.78 32.15
CA HIS A 112 -24.14 -13.22 33.09
C HIS A 112 -23.95 -11.72 32.92
N GLY A 113 -23.39 -11.05 33.93
CA GLY A 113 -23.08 -9.60 33.90
C GLY A 113 -21.58 -9.35 33.73
N GLY A 114 -21.06 -9.44 32.52
CA GLY A 114 -19.67 -9.09 32.17
C GLY A 114 -18.62 -10.19 32.36
N PHE A 115 -18.83 -11.17 33.27
CA PHE A 115 -17.95 -12.33 33.43
C PHE A 115 -18.71 -13.60 33.74
N ASP A 116 -18.24 -14.75 33.26
CA ASP A 116 -18.83 -16.07 33.50
C ASP A 116 -17.94 -16.91 34.41
N LEU A 117 -18.34 -17.02 35.71
CA LEU A 117 -17.61 -17.85 36.69
C LEU A 117 -17.59 -19.34 36.31
N ARG A 118 -18.69 -19.87 35.71
CA ARG A 118 -18.76 -21.27 35.27
C ARG A 118 -17.85 -21.51 34.05
N GLY A 119 -17.78 -20.56 33.13
CA GLY A 119 -16.87 -20.59 32.01
C GLY A 119 -15.40 -20.58 32.44
N ILE A 120 -15.04 -19.72 33.39
CA ILE A 120 -13.71 -19.66 34.00
C ILE A 120 -13.34 -20.98 34.68
N ALA A 121 -14.23 -21.54 35.47
CA ALA A 121 -14.01 -22.82 36.17
C ALA A 121 -13.82 -23.97 35.15
N ARG A 122 -14.63 -24.00 34.08
CA ARG A 122 -14.54 -24.98 33.01
C ARG A 122 -13.20 -24.85 32.23
N ALA A 123 -12.77 -23.64 31.93
CA ALA A 123 -11.49 -23.37 31.26
C ALA A 123 -10.31 -23.79 32.14
N ALA A 124 -10.34 -23.47 33.44
CA ALA A 124 -9.31 -23.89 34.39
C ALA A 124 -9.22 -25.43 34.52
N PHE A 125 -10.35 -26.10 34.56
CA PHE A 125 -10.40 -27.57 34.57
C PHE A 125 -9.86 -28.17 33.26
N GLY A 126 -10.18 -27.56 32.14
CA GLY A 126 -9.65 -27.95 30.83
C GLY A 126 -8.12 -27.86 30.75
N VAL A 127 -7.52 -26.79 31.29
CA VAL A 127 -6.07 -26.64 31.39
C VAL A 127 -5.44 -27.72 32.27
N LEU A 128 -6.07 -28.03 33.44
CA LEU A 128 -5.59 -29.04 34.36
C LEU A 128 -5.67 -30.48 33.79
N THR A 129 -6.64 -30.74 32.92
CA THR A 129 -6.87 -32.07 32.31
C THR A 129 -6.22 -32.22 30.92
N GLY A 130 -5.50 -31.20 30.43
CA GLY A 130 -4.90 -31.21 29.10
C GLY A 130 -5.93 -31.17 27.95
N GLN A 131 -7.20 -30.92 28.25
CA GLN A 131 -8.27 -30.79 27.26
C GLN A 131 -8.55 -29.30 27.02
N ASN A 132 -8.34 -28.83 25.77
CA ASN A 132 -8.66 -27.46 25.37
C ASN A 132 -10.19 -27.29 25.26
N ARG A 133 -10.85 -26.90 26.33
CA ARG A 133 -12.32 -26.76 26.44
C ARG A 133 -12.83 -25.34 26.22
N GLY A 134 -12.16 -24.56 25.37
CA GLY A 134 -12.56 -23.18 24.99
C GLY A 134 -12.02 -22.10 25.92
N GLY A 135 -12.17 -20.84 25.50
CA GLY A 135 -11.75 -19.63 26.25
C GLY A 135 -12.74 -19.30 27.39
N GLY A 136 -12.22 -18.77 28.48
CA GLY A 136 -13.04 -18.27 29.59
C GLY A 136 -13.30 -16.76 29.55
N SER A 137 -13.12 -16.10 28.41
CA SER A 137 -13.37 -14.66 28.23
C SER A 137 -14.74 -14.45 27.62
N THR A 138 -15.50 -13.49 28.13
CA THR A 138 -16.83 -13.14 27.64
C THR A 138 -16.73 -12.13 26.45
N ILE A 139 -17.82 -11.99 25.68
CA ILE A 139 -17.95 -10.98 24.63
C ILE A 139 -17.69 -9.58 25.19
N THR A 140 -18.25 -9.25 26.35
CA THR A 140 -18.07 -7.95 27.02
C THR A 140 -16.60 -7.68 27.38
N GLN A 141 -15.85 -8.70 27.85
CA GLN A 141 -14.41 -8.58 28.12
C GLN A 141 -13.59 -8.40 26.86
N GLN A 142 -13.98 -9.05 25.75
CA GLN A 142 -13.32 -8.87 24.45
C GLN A 142 -13.60 -7.47 23.90
N LEU A 143 -14.83 -6.98 24.02
CA LEU A 143 -15.21 -5.62 23.64
C LEU A 143 -14.39 -4.59 24.43
N ALA A 144 -14.33 -4.71 25.76
CA ALA A 144 -13.55 -3.82 26.62
C ALA A 144 -12.09 -3.70 26.14
N ARG A 145 -11.46 -4.83 25.84
CA ARG A 145 -10.08 -4.86 25.33
C ARG A 145 -9.91 -4.19 23.97
N ASN A 146 -10.91 -4.29 23.09
CA ASN A 146 -10.84 -3.75 21.74
C ASN A 146 -11.15 -2.26 21.68
N MET A 147 -11.97 -1.75 22.62
CA MET A 147 -12.36 -0.34 22.67
C MET A 147 -11.33 0.57 23.35
N PHE A 148 -10.51 0.02 24.27
CA PHE A 148 -9.69 0.86 25.16
C PHE A 148 -8.23 0.40 25.18
N ASP A 149 -7.35 1.23 24.63
CA ASP A 149 -5.89 0.96 24.57
C ASP A 149 -5.25 0.91 25.97
N GLU A 150 -5.83 1.57 26.97
CA GLU A 150 -5.35 1.59 28.36
C GLU A 150 -5.38 0.21 29.01
N ILE A 151 -6.20 -0.72 28.49
CA ILE A 151 -6.24 -2.11 28.91
C ILE A 151 -5.00 -2.87 28.41
N GLY A 152 -4.49 -2.51 27.24
CA GLY A 152 -3.28 -3.08 26.62
C GLY A 152 -3.46 -4.52 26.12
N PHE A 153 -2.46 -4.98 25.34
CA PHE A 153 -2.44 -6.34 24.75
C PHE A 153 -1.49 -7.31 25.45
N GLU A 154 -0.77 -6.88 26.49
CA GLU A 154 0.18 -7.72 27.20
C GLU A 154 -0.52 -8.87 27.96
N ARG A 155 0.08 -10.07 27.96
CA ARG A 155 -0.45 -11.24 28.70
C ARG A 155 -0.08 -11.16 30.17
N ARG A 156 -0.73 -10.26 30.94
CA ARG A 156 -0.54 -10.12 32.39
C ARG A 156 -1.87 -10.34 33.13
N LEU A 157 -1.80 -10.84 34.37
CA LEU A 157 -2.96 -10.97 35.24
C LEU A 157 -3.65 -9.61 35.47
N THR A 158 -2.87 -8.55 35.59
CA THR A 158 -3.35 -7.18 35.74
C THR A 158 -4.27 -6.75 34.60
N ARG A 159 -3.91 -7.05 33.34
CA ARG A 159 -4.78 -6.80 32.20
C ARG A 159 -6.12 -7.54 32.34
N LYS A 160 -6.09 -8.83 32.69
CA LYS A 160 -7.33 -9.61 32.82
C LYS A 160 -8.25 -9.07 33.89
N LEU A 161 -7.70 -8.53 34.97
CA LEU A 161 -8.49 -7.87 36.02
C LEU A 161 -9.08 -6.54 35.52
N LYS A 162 -8.34 -5.75 34.75
CA LYS A 162 -8.87 -4.53 34.11
C LYS A 162 -9.99 -4.86 33.11
N GLU A 163 -9.81 -5.88 32.25
CA GLU A 163 -10.86 -6.35 31.33
C GLU A 163 -12.18 -6.67 32.10
N VAL A 164 -12.08 -7.35 33.22
CA VAL A 164 -13.25 -7.69 34.04
C VAL A 164 -13.89 -6.44 34.63
N GLN A 165 -13.09 -5.49 35.15
CA GLN A 165 -13.63 -4.27 35.74
C GLN A 165 -14.39 -3.45 34.70
N VAL A 166 -13.75 -3.18 33.52
CA VAL A 166 -14.38 -2.43 32.44
C VAL A 166 -15.59 -3.17 31.87
N ALA A 167 -15.54 -4.51 31.80
CA ALA A 167 -16.71 -5.30 31.39
C ALA A 167 -17.91 -5.15 32.33
N LEU A 168 -17.68 -5.03 33.65
CA LEU A 168 -18.74 -4.75 34.61
C LEU A 168 -19.32 -3.35 34.42
N ASP A 169 -18.48 -2.35 34.19
CA ASP A 169 -18.89 -0.98 33.96
C ASP A 169 -19.69 -0.83 32.64
N LEU A 170 -19.31 -1.60 31.57
CA LEU A 170 -20.07 -1.69 30.32
C LEU A 170 -21.46 -2.31 30.55
N GLU A 171 -21.57 -3.43 31.29
CA GLU A 171 -22.84 -4.09 31.56
C GLU A 171 -23.77 -3.26 32.49
N GLU A 172 -23.20 -2.37 33.31
CA GLU A 172 -23.99 -1.40 34.09
C GLU A 172 -24.52 -0.26 33.20
N SER A 173 -23.79 0.07 32.14
CA SER A 173 -24.06 1.26 31.30
C SER A 173 -24.88 0.97 30.04
N TYR A 174 -24.82 -0.27 29.52
CA TYR A 174 -25.41 -0.67 28.25
C TYR A 174 -26.21 -1.96 28.35
N THR A 175 -27.20 -2.13 27.46
CA THR A 175 -27.94 -3.38 27.35
C THR A 175 -27.09 -4.45 26.63
N LYS A 176 -27.47 -5.73 26.78
CA LYS A 176 -26.84 -6.87 26.09
C LYS A 176 -26.81 -6.68 24.58
N GLU A 177 -27.89 -6.18 23.99
CA GLU A 177 -27.99 -5.90 22.57
C GLU A 177 -27.03 -4.79 22.13
N GLN A 178 -26.92 -3.70 22.92
CA GLN A 178 -25.96 -2.62 22.65
C GLN A 178 -24.51 -3.09 22.75
N ILE A 179 -24.19 -3.93 23.73
CA ILE A 179 -22.86 -4.52 23.89
C ILE A 179 -22.53 -5.42 22.70
N LEU A 180 -23.47 -6.27 22.26
CA LEU A 180 -23.27 -7.16 21.12
C LEU A 180 -23.17 -6.37 19.80
N GLU A 181 -24.00 -5.34 19.62
CA GLU A 181 -23.91 -4.41 18.47
C GLU A 181 -22.54 -3.75 18.41
N ALA A 182 -22.05 -3.19 19.51
CA ALA A 182 -20.73 -2.61 19.60
C ALA A 182 -19.63 -3.65 19.27
N TYR A 183 -19.74 -4.86 19.82
CA TYR A 183 -18.80 -5.94 19.57
C TYR A 183 -18.73 -6.30 18.07
N LEU A 184 -19.87 -6.49 17.42
CA LEU A 184 -19.96 -6.84 16.01
C LEU A 184 -19.45 -5.73 15.08
N ASN A 185 -19.47 -4.48 15.53
CA ASN A 185 -18.93 -3.35 14.81
C ASN A 185 -17.44 -3.09 15.08
N GLU A 186 -16.93 -3.46 16.27
CA GLU A 186 -15.58 -3.11 16.74
C GLU A 186 -14.52 -4.21 16.56
N ILE A 187 -14.93 -5.46 16.34
CA ILE A 187 -13.99 -6.60 16.34
C ILE A 187 -13.17 -6.68 15.06
N TYR A 188 -11.86 -6.95 15.20
CA TYR A 188 -10.97 -7.18 14.06
C TYR A 188 -11.21 -8.54 13.41
N MET A 189 -11.42 -8.54 12.09
CA MET A 189 -11.82 -9.70 11.28
C MET A 189 -10.73 -10.15 10.28
N GLY A 190 -9.48 -9.72 10.48
CA GLY A 190 -8.35 -10.09 9.61
C GLY A 190 -8.20 -9.22 8.35
N ARG A 191 -9.32 -8.75 7.81
CA ARG A 191 -9.39 -7.92 6.61
C ARG A 191 -10.15 -6.61 6.85
N GLY A 192 -10.14 -6.12 8.08
CA GLY A 192 -10.84 -4.94 8.54
C GLY A 192 -11.64 -5.22 9.81
N TYR A 193 -12.29 -4.20 10.31
CA TYR A 193 -13.06 -4.25 11.54
C TYR A 193 -14.56 -4.29 11.26
N GLY A 194 -15.29 -5.02 12.08
CA GLY A 194 -16.74 -5.18 12.03
C GLY A 194 -17.23 -6.16 10.96
N PHE A 195 -18.40 -6.71 11.23
CA PHE A 195 -19.04 -7.75 10.42
C PHE A 195 -19.46 -7.25 9.03
N GLN A 196 -19.87 -5.99 8.91
CA GLN A 196 -20.25 -5.41 7.62
C GLN A 196 -19.07 -5.38 6.64
N ASN A 197 -17.89 -4.99 7.11
CA ASN A 197 -16.69 -4.99 6.28
C ASN A 197 -16.19 -6.40 6.01
N ALA A 198 -16.25 -7.27 7.00
CA ALA A 198 -15.88 -8.67 6.81
C ALA A 198 -16.75 -9.32 5.74
N ALA A 199 -18.08 -9.12 5.76
CA ALA A 199 -18.97 -9.67 4.75
C ALA A 199 -18.62 -9.16 3.34
N ARG A 200 -18.29 -7.87 3.19
CA ARG A 200 -17.83 -7.31 1.92
C ARG A 200 -16.50 -7.91 1.47
N ASN A 201 -15.53 -8.03 2.39
CA ASN A 201 -14.17 -8.46 2.07
C ASN A 201 -14.05 -9.97 1.85
N TYR A 202 -14.92 -10.79 2.45
CA TYR A 202 -14.90 -12.25 2.29
C TYR A 202 -15.92 -12.75 1.26
N PHE A 203 -17.05 -12.06 1.07
CA PHE A 203 -18.15 -12.54 0.23
C PHE A 203 -18.59 -11.56 -0.85
N GLY A 204 -18.14 -10.29 -0.83
CA GLY A 204 -18.61 -9.25 -1.76
C GLY A 204 -20.05 -8.80 -1.51
N LYS A 205 -20.64 -9.10 -0.34
CA LYS A 205 -22.03 -8.86 0.01
C LYS A 205 -22.17 -7.92 1.19
N SER A 206 -23.34 -7.30 1.38
CA SER A 206 -23.71 -6.73 2.67
C SER A 206 -23.86 -7.84 3.70
N VAL A 207 -23.55 -7.55 4.98
CA VAL A 207 -23.80 -8.51 6.07
C VAL A 207 -25.30 -8.83 6.23
N THR A 208 -26.19 -8.00 5.73
CA THR A 208 -27.64 -8.24 5.66
C THR A 208 -28.03 -9.36 4.70
N ASP A 209 -27.16 -9.68 3.75
CA ASP A 209 -27.44 -10.58 2.62
C ASP A 209 -26.65 -11.91 2.69
N ILE A 210 -25.89 -12.12 3.80
CA ILE A 210 -25.12 -13.36 4.00
C ILE A 210 -26.02 -14.47 4.51
N ASP A 211 -25.68 -15.71 4.13
CA ASP A 211 -26.39 -16.90 4.61
C ASP A 211 -25.82 -17.43 5.95
N VAL A 212 -26.41 -18.50 6.47
CA VAL A 212 -26.04 -19.11 7.75
C VAL A 212 -24.58 -19.64 7.71
N ALA A 213 -24.15 -20.25 6.59
CA ALA A 213 -22.80 -20.78 6.48
C ALA A 213 -21.75 -19.64 6.43
N GLU A 214 -22.08 -18.53 5.77
CA GLU A 214 -21.26 -17.32 5.70
C GLU A 214 -21.20 -16.63 7.08
N GLY A 215 -22.32 -16.50 7.79
CA GLY A 215 -22.36 -15.98 9.16
C GLY A 215 -21.53 -16.83 10.13
N ALA A 216 -21.64 -18.15 10.04
CA ALA A 216 -20.83 -19.08 10.83
C ALA A 216 -19.33 -18.99 10.48
N LEU A 217 -18.98 -18.73 9.21
CA LEU A 217 -17.59 -18.52 8.82
C LEU A 217 -17.03 -17.22 9.40
N LEU A 218 -17.79 -16.11 9.39
CA LEU A 218 -17.37 -14.88 10.06
C LEU A 218 -17.14 -15.10 11.55
N ALA A 219 -18.04 -15.79 12.23
CA ALA A 219 -17.87 -16.14 13.64
C ALA A 219 -16.64 -17.05 13.88
N ALA A 220 -16.31 -17.92 12.93
CA ALA A 220 -15.12 -18.76 12.99
C ALA A 220 -13.81 -17.97 12.92
N ILE A 221 -13.77 -16.92 12.09
CA ILE A 221 -12.59 -16.07 11.85
C ILE A 221 -12.21 -15.25 13.08
N LEU A 222 -13.18 -14.84 13.92
CA LEU A 222 -12.99 -14.02 15.13
C LEU A 222 -11.80 -14.46 16.00
N ASN A 223 -11.69 -15.75 16.24
CA ASN A 223 -10.74 -16.29 17.21
C ASN A 223 -9.27 -16.10 16.78
N LYS A 224 -8.97 -16.37 15.50
CA LYS A 224 -7.62 -16.25 14.91
C LYS A 224 -7.74 -15.95 13.41
N PRO A 225 -7.91 -14.68 13.03
CA PRO A 225 -8.18 -14.30 11.63
C PRO A 225 -7.16 -14.86 10.63
N GLY A 226 -5.88 -14.80 10.91
CA GLY A 226 -4.84 -15.34 10.02
C GLY A 226 -4.85 -16.87 9.88
N LEU A 227 -5.33 -17.61 10.90
CA LEU A 227 -5.39 -19.07 10.88
C LEU A 227 -6.66 -19.60 10.20
N TYR A 228 -7.74 -18.83 10.26
CA TYR A 228 -9.05 -19.20 9.74
C TYR A 228 -9.47 -18.39 8.52
N ASP A 229 -8.51 -17.73 7.86
CA ASP A 229 -8.74 -17.08 6.55
C ASP A 229 -9.08 -18.15 5.50
N PRO A 230 -10.26 -18.09 4.86
CA PRO A 230 -10.72 -19.13 3.93
C PRO A 230 -9.89 -19.22 2.65
N PHE A 231 -9.21 -18.14 2.24
CA PHE A 231 -8.39 -18.10 1.03
C PHE A 231 -6.97 -18.63 1.28
N ARG A 232 -6.44 -18.40 2.51
CA ARG A 232 -5.07 -18.85 2.89
C ARG A 232 -5.05 -20.23 3.52
N ASN A 233 -6.08 -20.56 4.31
CA ASN A 233 -6.15 -21.78 5.11
C ASN A 233 -7.55 -22.43 5.04
N PRO A 234 -8.02 -22.85 3.85
CA PRO A 234 -9.42 -23.27 3.64
C PRO A 234 -9.83 -24.46 4.53
N GLU A 235 -8.95 -25.42 4.77
CA GLU A 235 -9.26 -26.56 5.63
C GLU A 235 -9.46 -26.17 7.10
N ASN A 236 -8.64 -25.25 7.62
CA ASN A 236 -8.80 -24.74 8.98
C ASN A 236 -10.07 -23.91 9.12
N ALA A 237 -10.34 -23.07 8.13
CA ALA A 237 -11.53 -22.25 8.05
C ALA A 237 -12.80 -23.12 8.02
N LYS A 238 -12.81 -24.16 7.16
CA LYS A 238 -13.93 -25.12 7.09
C LYS A 238 -14.17 -25.83 8.39
N ARG A 239 -13.14 -26.43 8.99
CA ARG A 239 -13.27 -27.12 10.28
C ARG A 239 -13.79 -26.22 11.38
N ARG A 240 -13.35 -24.98 11.44
CA ARG A 240 -13.79 -24.01 12.45
C ARG A 240 -15.22 -23.54 12.20
N ARG A 241 -15.61 -23.26 10.95
CA ARG A 241 -16.99 -22.96 10.57
C ARG A 241 -17.94 -24.09 10.94
N ASP A 242 -17.57 -25.32 10.59
CA ASP A 242 -18.40 -26.50 10.88
C ASP A 242 -18.57 -26.72 12.38
N LEU A 243 -17.56 -26.35 13.20
CA LEU A 243 -17.69 -26.32 14.67
C LEU A 243 -18.68 -25.24 15.12
N VAL A 244 -18.68 -24.04 14.50
CA VAL A 244 -19.66 -22.99 14.83
C VAL A 244 -21.07 -23.46 14.54
N LEU A 245 -21.30 -24.07 13.36
CA LEU A 245 -22.60 -24.62 12.99
C LEU A 245 -23.08 -25.70 13.98
N SER A 246 -22.18 -26.58 14.43
CA SER A 246 -22.52 -27.56 15.47
C SER A 246 -22.88 -26.89 16.79
N ARG A 247 -22.17 -25.82 17.18
CA ARG A 247 -22.50 -25.06 18.40
C ARG A 247 -23.84 -24.35 18.29
N MET A 248 -24.18 -23.82 17.14
CA MET A 248 -25.52 -23.23 16.90
C MET A 248 -26.63 -24.27 17.07
N ALA A 249 -26.38 -25.53 16.68
CA ALA A 249 -27.32 -26.60 16.91
C ALA A 249 -27.38 -27.01 18.42
N ASP A 250 -26.22 -27.11 19.08
CA ASP A 250 -26.15 -27.40 20.52
C ASP A 250 -26.95 -26.38 21.39
N GLU A 251 -26.95 -25.11 20.96
CA GLU A 251 -27.66 -24.00 21.65
C GLU A 251 -29.10 -23.79 21.13
N GLY A 252 -29.55 -24.63 20.17
CA GLY A 252 -30.93 -24.60 19.66
C GLY A 252 -31.26 -23.51 18.68
N TYR A 253 -30.24 -22.83 18.12
CA TYR A 253 -30.40 -21.83 17.05
C TYR A 253 -30.63 -22.49 15.68
N LEU A 254 -30.20 -23.73 15.49
CA LEU A 254 -30.43 -24.57 14.32
C LEU A 254 -30.88 -25.97 14.80
N THR A 255 -31.55 -26.69 13.92
CA THR A 255 -31.69 -28.14 14.08
C THR A 255 -30.38 -28.85 13.64
N GLU A 256 -30.15 -30.08 14.13
CA GLU A 256 -28.99 -30.88 13.69
C GLU A 256 -28.95 -31.07 12.16
N ASP A 257 -30.13 -31.34 11.56
CA ASP A 257 -30.24 -31.51 10.10
C ASP A 257 -29.92 -30.23 9.32
N GLU A 258 -30.26 -29.06 9.84
CA GLU A 258 -29.90 -27.76 9.26
C GLU A 258 -28.41 -27.52 9.36
N ALA A 259 -27.82 -27.76 10.52
CA ALA A 259 -26.39 -27.61 10.71
C ALA A 259 -25.60 -28.51 9.75
N GLU A 260 -25.99 -29.78 9.59
CA GLU A 260 -25.35 -30.68 8.63
C GLU A 260 -25.49 -30.24 7.18
N ARG A 261 -26.65 -29.69 6.77
CA ARG A 261 -26.85 -29.11 5.43
C ARG A 261 -25.94 -27.90 5.20
N TRP A 262 -25.83 -26.97 6.15
CA TRP A 262 -24.98 -25.79 6.04
C TRP A 262 -23.48 -26.12 6.03
N LYS A 263 -23.03 -27.23 6.64
CA LYS A 263 -21.65 -27.73 6.55
C LYS A 263 -21.28 -28.18 5.12
N GLN A 264 -22.25 -28.52 4.25
CA GLN A 264 -22.00 -28.89 2.86
C GLN A 264 -21.81 -27.69 1.93
N VAL A 265 -22.16 -26.49 2.35
CA VAL A 265 -21.95 -25.26 1.57
C VAL A 265 -20.43 -25.04 1.40
N PRO A 266 -19.93 -24.86 0.17
CA PRO A 266 -18.52 -24.63 -0.07
C PRO A 266 -18.06 -23.28 0.54
N LEU A 267 -16.78 -23.18 0.88
CA LEU A 267 -16.18 -21.90 1.21
C LEU A 267 -16.04 -21.02 -0.05
N PRO A 268 -15.93 -19.69 0.10
CA PRO A 268 -15.63 -18.82 -1.03
C PRO A 268 -14.30 -19.26 -1.68
N ALA A 269 -14.34 -19.51 -2.99
CA ALA A 269 -13.21 -20.07 -3.73
C ALA A 269 -12.11 -19.03 -4.04
N ARG A 270 -12.49 -17.76 -4.13
CA ARG A 270 -11.59 -16.62 -4.41
C ARG A 270 -12.07 -15.38 -3.66
N GLU A 271 -11.15 -14.47 -3.48
CA GLU A 271 -11.51 -13.13 -2.97
C GLU A 271 -12.53 -12.49 -3.92
N PRO A 272 -13.56 -11.83 -3.38
CA PRO A 272 -14.53 -11.15 -4.22
C PRO A 272 -13.85 -10.11 -5.13
N ASP A 273 -14.24 -10.07 -6.40
CA ASP A 273 -13.84 -9.02 -7.36
C ASP A 273 -14.51 -7.69 -6.96
N GLY A 274 -14.06 -7.09 -5.89
CA GLY A 274 -14.79 -5.94 -5.35
C GLY A 274 -14.36 -5.48 -3.96
N THR A 275 -13.32 -6.04 -3.36
CA THR A 275 -12.46 -5.18 -2.54
C THR A 275 -11.93 -4.16 -3.51
N ALA A 276 -12.58 -3.00 -3.59
CA ALA A 276 -12.39 -2.01 -4.62
C ALA A 276 -10.90 -1.89 -4.88
N SER A 277 -10.45 -2.44 -6.03
CA SER A 277 -9.12 -2.18 -6.53
C SER A 277 -9.02 -0.69 -6.51
N SER A 278 -8.20 -0.16 -5.60
CA SER A 278 -8.01 1.27 -5.49
C SER A 278 -7.77 1.81 -6.89
N LEU A 279 -8.39 2.93 -7.22
CA LEU A 279 -8.22 3.57 -8.53
C LEU A 279 -6.75 3.92 -8.81
N ALA A 280 -5.99 4.28 -7.77
CA ALA A 280 -4.61 4.73 -7.90
C ALA A 280 -3.72 4.24 -6.75
N PRO A 281 -3.52 2.91 -6.58
CA PRO A 281 -2.94 2.36 -5.36
C PRO A 281 -1.52 2.84 -5.07
N TYR A 282 -0.68 3.05 -6.09
CA TYR A 282 0.67 3.60 -5.91
C TYR A 282 0.65 5.08 -5.50
N PHE A 283 -0.27 5.85 -6.03
CA PHE A 283 -0.47 7.25 -5.64
C PHE A 283 -1.00 7.36 -4.21
N GLU A 284 -1.97 6.52 -3.85
CA GLU A 284 -2.55 6.46 -2.50
C GLU A 284 -1.51 6.07 -1.46
N GLU A 285 -0.65 5.09 -1.77
CA GLU A 285 0.46 4.69 -0.91
C GLU A 285 1.47 5.84 -0.73
N TRP A 286 1.75 6.61 -1.78
CA TRP A 286 2.59 7.80 -1.66
C TRP A 286 1.98 8.85 -0.75
N VAL A 287 0.68 9.16 -0.93
CA VAL A 287 -0.06 10.07 -0.05
C VAL A 287 -0.02 9.57 1.38
N ARG A 288 -0.29 8.27 1.61
CA ARG A 288 -0.27 7.65 2.94
C ARG A 288 1.09 7.81 3.62
N GLN A 289 2.20 7.56 2.92
CA GLN A 289 3.57 7.73 3.45
C GLN A 289 3.84 9.17 3.90
N ILE A 290 3.38 10.17 3.15
CA ILE A 290 3.51 11.59 3.52
C ILE A 290 2.69 11.87 4.79
N LEU A 291 1.46 11.39 4.83
CA LEU A 291 0.56 11.59 5.97
C LEU A 291 1.08 10.89 7.23
N ASP A 292 1.53 9.64 7.13
CA ASP A 292 2.14 8.88 8.23
C ASP A 292 3.32 9.65 8.84
N SER A 293 4.20 10.20 8.00
CA SER A 293 5.36 10.94 8.47
C SER A 293 5.02 12.25 9.19
N ARG A 294 3.82 12.82 8.93
CA ARG A 294 3.42 14.14 9.43
C ARG A 294 2.40 14.06 10.55
N PHE A 295 1.45 13.16 10.47
CA PHE A 295 0.31 13.04 11.39
C PHE A 295 0.33 11.74 12.20
N GLY A 296 1.22 10.77 11.87
CA GLY A 296 1.28 9.49 12.56
C GLY A 296 -0.06 8.77 12.53
N ASP A 297 -0.47 8.24 13.69
CA ASP A 297 -1.70 7.45 13.82
C ASP A 297 -3.00 8.27 13.65
N GLU A 298 -2.93 9.59 13.68
CA GLU A 298 -4.11 10.46 13.52
C GLU A 298 -4.82 10.27 12.17
N ILE A 299 -4.07 9.88 11.13
CA ILE A 299 -4.63 9.61 9.80
C ILE A 299 -5.62 8.44 9.79
N TYR A 300 -5.52 7.56 10.77
CA TYR A 300 -6.34 6.36 10.87
C TYR A 300 -7.56 6.52 11.78
N ARG A 301 -7.56 7.57 12.64
CA ARG A 301 -8.50 7.74 13.76
C ARG A 301 -9.36 8.99 13.68
N ASN A 302 -8.86 10.07 13.09
CA ASN A 302 -9.45 11.41 13.26
C ASN A 302 -10.34 11.85 12.09
N GLY A 303 -10.68 10.97 11.15
CA GLY A 303 -11.59 11.29 10.05
C GLY A 303 -11.10 12.42 9.15
N LEU A 304 -9.80 12.47 8.85
CA LEU A 304 -9.21 13.52 8.04
C LEU A 304 -9.78 13.54 6.62
N ARG A 305 -9.93 14.72 6.06
CA ARG A 305 -10.25 14.93 4.64
C ARG A 305 -9.00 15.37 3.92
N VAL A 306 -8.43 14.47 3.12
CA VAL A 306 -7.18 14.71 2.39
C VAL A 306 -7.51 15.01 0.94
N TYR A 307 -7.46 16.27 0.56
CA TYR A 307 -7.61 16.68 -0.83
C TYR A 307 -6.30 16.48 -1.56
N THR A 308 -6.33 15.64 -2.56
CA THR A 308 -5.17 15.32 -3.39
C THR A 308 -5.18 16.05 -4.70
N THR A 309 -4.09 15.98 -5.45
CA THR A 309 -3.97 16.56 -6.79
C THR A 309 -4.49 15.64 -7.89
N LEU A 310 -4.85 14.38 -7.57
CA LEU A 310 -5.27 13.36 -8.53
C LEU A 310 -6.56 13.76 -9.26
N ASP A 311 -6.55 13.58 -10.57
CA ASP A 311 -7.73 13.69 -11.42
C ASP A 311 -8.23 12.29 -11.77
N ILE A 312 -9.44 11.95 -11.33
CA ILE A 312 -10.02 10.61 -11.50
C ILE A 312 -10.18 10.25 -12.98
N GLU A 313 -10.58 11.20 -13.82
CA GLU A 313 -10.79 10.91 -15.25
C GLU A 313 -9.47 10.75 -15.99
N MET A 314 -8.47 11.58 -15.68
CA MET A 314 -7.12 11.41 -16.20
C MET A 314 -6.50 10.09 -15.75
N GLN A 315 -6.69 9.70 -14.48
CA GLN A 315 -6.19 8.42 -13.97
C GLN A 315 -6.81 7.22 -14.71
N LYS A 316 -8.14 7.23 -14.91
CA LYS A 316 -8.84 6.18 -15.69
C LYS A 316 -8.37 6.14 -17.14
N ALA A 317 -8.18 7.30 -17.77
CA ALA A 317 -7.68 7.38 -19.13
C ALA A 317 -6.27 6.81 -19.24
N ALA A 318 -5.39 7.17 -18.29
CA ALA A 318 -4.02 6.65 -18.21
C ALA A 318 -4.01 5.12 -18.01
N GLN A 319 -4.82 4.58 -17.11
CA GLN A 319 -4.94 3.13 -16.92
C GLN A 319 -5.36 2.43 -18.21
N LYS A 320 -6.42 2.91 -18.84
CA LYS A 320 -6.91 2.35 -20.11
C LYS A 320 -5.84 2.36 -21.20
N ALA A 321 -5.09 3.46 -21.32
CA ALA A 321 -4.03 3.59 -22.31
C ALA A 321 -2.84 2.66 -22.00
N MET A 322 -2.44 2.55 -20.72
CA MET A 322 -1.38 1.63 -20.31
C MET A 322 -1.78 0.16 -20.51
N GLU A 323 -3.02 -0.23 -20.17
CA GLU A 323 -3.54 -1.58 -20.40
C GLU A 323 -3.54 -1.93 -21.91
N ALA A 324 -3.99 -1.00 -22.76
CA ALA A 324 -3.92 -1.18 -24.20
C ALA A 324 -2.45 -1.31 -24.71
N GLY A 325 -1.54 -0.55 -24.11
CA GLY A 325 -0.10 -0.64 -24.40
C GLY A 325 0.49 -2.00 -24.02
N PHE A 326 0.20 -2.49 -22.81
CA PHE A 326 0.62 -3.83 -22.40
C PHE A 326 0.07 -4.91 -23.32
N ALA A 327 -1.22 -4.87 -23.62
CA ALA A 327 -1.86 -5.84 -24.51
C ALA A 327 -1.26 -5.83 -25.91
N ALA A 328 -0.98 -4.65 -26.48
CA ALA A 328 -0.37 -4.52 -27.79
C ALA A 328 1.06 -5.08 -27.84
N ILE A 329 1.85 -4.87 -26.78
CA ILE A 329 3.22 -5.39 -26.70
C ILE A 329 3.21 -6.91 -26.53
N GLU A 330 2.38 -7.44 -25.66
CA GLU A 330 2.27 -8.89 -25.38
C GLU A 330 1.68 -9.68 -26.56
N ALA A 331 0.83 -9.07 -27.37
CA ALA A 331 0.29 -9.68 -28.58
C ALA A 331 1.31 -9.82 -29.72
N ASP A 332 2.45 -9.10 -29.66
CA ASP A 332 3.47 -9.18 -30.71
C ASP A 332 4.19 -10.55 -30.65
N ALA A 333 4.34 -11.18 -31.82
CA ALA A 333 4.98 -12.50 -31.92
C ALA A 333 6.46 -12.51 -31.48
N ALA A 334 7.11 -11.36 -31.35
CA ALA A 334 8.46 -11.22 -30.83
C ALA A 334 8.54 -11.17 -29.29
N PHE A 335 7.43 -10.93 -28.59
CA PHE A 335 7.34 -11.02 -27.14
C PHE A 335 7.37 -12.48 -26.68
N ARG A 336 8.21 -12.80 -25.72
CA ARG A 336 8.42 -14.19 -25.24
C ARG A 336 8.55 -14.28 -23.72
N HIS A 337 8.22 -13.23 -23.02
CA HIS A 337 8.17 -13.23 -21.56
C HIS A 337 6.83 -13.73 -21.07
N PRO A 338 6.73 -14.22 -19.83
CA PRO A 338 5.45 -14.50 -19.19
C PRO A 338 4.55 -13.27 -19.19
N THR A 339 3.24 -13.50 -19.17
CA THR A 339 2.24 -12.45 -18.98
C THR A 339 1.89 -12.30 -17.49
N SER A 340 1.23 -11.22 -17.11
CA SER A 340 0.79 -11.02 -15.72
C SER A 340 -0.21 -12.09 -15.26
N ALA A 341 -0.98 -12.69 -16.17
CA ALA A 341 -1.90 -13.78 -15.87
C ALA A 341 -1.17 -15.09 -15.46
N GLU A 342 0.09 -15.23 -15.84
CA GLU A 342 0.91 -16.40 -15.52
C GLU A 342 1.75 -16.22 -14.25
N PHE A 343 1.61 -15.11 -13.53
CA PHE A 343 2.44 -14.74 -12.37
C PHE A 343 2.55 -15.86 -11.32
N ASP A 344 1.42 -16.48 -10.95
CA ASP A 344 1.38 -17.51 -9.91
C ASP A 344 1.99 -18.86 -10.37
N THR A 345 2.27 -19.00 -11.67
CA THR A 345 2.79 -20.25 -12.27
C THR A 345 4.28 -20.18 -12.62
N VAL A 346 4.89 -18.99 -12.52
CA VAL A 346 6.29 -18.75 -12.89
C VAL A 346 7.10 -18.36 -11.66
N GLU A 347 8.23 -19.03 -11.46
CA GLU A 347 9.15 -18.68 -10.38
C GLU A 347 9.80 -17.33 -10.66
N ALA A 348 9.60 -16.37 -9.74
CA ALA A 348 10.20 -15.04 -9.78
C ALA A 348 11.17 -14.84 -8.64
N PHE A 349 12.16 -13.96 -8.82
CA PHE A 349 13.01 -13.55 -7.70
C PHE A 349 12.22 -12.69 -6.71
N PRO A 350 12.51 -12.77 -5.41
CA PRO A 350 11.81 -11.97 -4.40
C PRO A 350 11.85 -10.47 -4.75
N GLY A 351 10.66 -9.86 -4.86
CA GLY A 351 10.50 -8.43 -5.16
C GLY A 351 10.51 -8.04 -6.64
N GLU A 352 10.75 -8.98 -7.57
CA GLU A 352 10.67 -8.78 -9.01
C GLU A 352 9.43 -9.47 -9.61
N THR A 353 9.00 -8.98 -10.77
CA THR A 353 7.94 -9.62 -11.57
C THR A 353 8.53 -10.19 -12.85
N PRO A 354 8.09 -11.37 -13.31
CA PRO A 354 8.64 -12.02 -14.50
C PRO A 354 8.05 -11.47 -15.82
N TYR A 355 7.10 -10.56 -15.75
CA TYR A 355 6.32 -10.05 -16.87
C TYR A 355 6.56 -8.56 -17.13
N LEU A 356 6.06 -8.07 -18.27
CA LEU A 356 6.21 -6.67 -18.71
C LEU A 356 5.62 -5.71 -17.68
N GLN A 357 6.41 -4.72 -17.30
CA GLN A 357 6.06 -3.63 -16.42
C GLN A 357 6.01 -2.29 -17.14
N GLY A 358 5.39 -1.31 -16.51
CA GLY A 358 5.33 0.04 -17.01
C GLY A 358 5.10 1.06 -15.91
N ALA A 359 5.40 2.31 -16.21
CA ALA A 359 5.11 3.44 -15.35
C ALA A 359 4.54 4.60 -16.17
N PHE A 360 3.61 5.31 -15.57
CA PHE A 360 2.99 6.51 -16.13
C PHE A 360 2.92 7.60 -15.07
N VAL A 361 3.27 8.82 -15.45
CA VAL A 361 3.12 10.00 -14.60
C VAL A 361 2.60 11.15 -15.44
N ALA A 362 1.56 11.82 -15.01
CA ALA A 362 1.06 13.06 -15.61
C ALA A 362 1.09 14.20 -14.59
N LEU A 363 1.71 15.31 -14.98
CA LEU A 363 1.87 16.52 -14.16
C LEU A 363 1.24 17.73 -14.84
N ASP A 364 0.66 18.60 -14.05
CA ASP A 364 0.36 19.97 -14.45
C ASP A 364 1.66 20.79 -14.33
N PRO A 365 2.25 21.28 -15.45
CA PRO A 365 3.54 21.95 -15.41
C PRO A 365 3.51 23.31 -14.71
N ALA A 366 2.34 23.95 -14.62
CA ALA A 366 2.20 25.24 -13.97
C ALA A 366 2.12 25.13 -12.44
N THR A 367 1.57 24.03 -11.92
CA THR A 367 1.29 23.86 -10.49
C THR A 367 2.14 22.78 -9.82
N GLY A 368 2.68 21.82 -10.57
CA GLY A 368 3.35 20.62 -10.03
C GLY A 368 2.37 19.55 -9.53
N HIS A 369 1.08 19.71 -9.78
CA HIS A 369 0.07 18.73 -9.39
C HIS A 369 0.27 17.41 -10.14
N VAL A 370 0.31 16.30 -9.40
CA VAL A 370 0.29 14.96 -9.98
C VAL A 370 -1.14 14.60 -10.32
N ARG A 371 -1.49 14.66 -11.61
CA ARG A 371 -2.86 14.45 -12.10
C ARG A 371 -3.20 12.98 -12.28
N ALA A 372 -2.21 12.16 -12.68
CA ALA A 372 -2.35 10.71 -12.76
C ALA A 372 -1.00 10.04 -12.51
N MET A 373 -1.02 8.86 -11.90
CA MET A 373 0.18 8.08 -11.64
C MET A 373 -0.09 6.57 -11.64
N ILE A 374 0.73 5.82 -12.37
CA ILE A 374 0.73 4.36 -12.41
C ILE A 374 2.15 3.90 -12.15
N GLY A 375 2.37 3.18 -11.04
CA GLY A 375 3.69 2.73 -10.61
C GLY A 375 4.01 1.28 -10.98
N GLY A 376 3.12 0.60 -11.68
CA GLY A 376 3.27 -0.79 -12.11
C GLY A 376 1.96 -1.33 -12.66
N ARG A 377 2.00 -2.56 -13.18
CA ARG A 377 0.84 -3.18 -13.83
C ARG A 377 -0.22 -3.67 -12.84
N ASP A 378 0.21 -4.34 -11.77
CA ASP A 378 -0.66 -4.86 -10.73
C ASP A 378 -0.07 -4.60 -9.35
N TYR A 379 -0.78 -3.83 -8.53
CA TYR A 379 -0.33 -3.47 -7.19
C TYR A 379 -0.39 -4.65 -6.20
N GLN A 380 -1.26 -5.63 -6.42
CA GLN A 380 -1.36 -6.79 -5.54
C GLN A 380 -0.16 -7.74 -5.75
N GLN A 381 0.30 -7.87 -6.99
CA GLN A 381 1.44 -8.70 -7.35
C GLN A 381 2.78 -8.00 -7.06
N SER A 382 2.85 -6.67 -7.20
CA SER A 382 4.06 -5.89 -6.93
C SER A 382 3.74 -4.53 -6.35
N LYS A 383 4.15 -4.29 -5.11
CA LYS A 383 4.00 -2.99 -4.43
C LYS A 383 5.14 -2.02 -4.73
N PHE A 384 6.11 -2.42 -5.52
CA PHE A 384 7.23 -1.57 -5.91
C PHE A 384 6.76 -0.49 -6.88
N ASP A 385 6.84 0.76 -6.44
CA ASP A 385 6.41 1.94 -7.21
C ASP A 385 7.47 2.35 -8.23
N ARG A 386 7.32 1.88 -9.45
CA ARG A 386 8.27 2.15 -10.53
C ARG A 386 8.24 3.59 -11.00
N ALA A 387 7.12 4.28 -10.84
CA ALA A 387 7.03 5.70 -11.17
C ALA A 387 7.94 6.58 -10.30
N ARG A 388 8.13 6.21 -9.04
CA ARG A 388 8.88 7.01 -8.05
C ARG A 388 10.24 6.43 -7.66
N LEU A 389 10.43 5.12 -7.81
CA LEU A 389 11.57 4.43 -7.22
C LEU A 389 12.45 3.70 -8.25
N ALA A 390 11.89 3.27 -9.40
CA ALA A 390 12.67 2.53 -10.38
C ALA A 390 13.70 3.43 -11.06
N ARG A 391 14.95 3.00 -10.99
CA ARG A 391 16.05 3.60 -11.74
C ARG A 391 16.20 2.84 -13.04
N ARG A 392 15.91 3.48 -14.14
CA ARG A 392 15.90 2.86 -15.47
C ARG A 392 16.72 3.71 -16.45
N GLN A 393 17.41 3.04 -17.35
CA GLN A 393 18.25 3.72 -18.33
C GLN A 393 17.41 4.60 -19.25
N ALA A 394 17.76 5.89 -19.33
CA ALA A 394 16.96 6.89 -20.04
C ALA A 394 17.01 6.72 -21.57
N GLY A 395 18.11 6.22 -22.11
CA GLY A 395 18.36 6.23 -23.53
C GLY A 395 18.20 7.63 -24.12
N SER A 396 17.75 7.73 -25.35
CA SER A 396 17.61 9.01 -26.04
C SER A 396 16.67 10.03 -25.41
N SER A 397 15.87 9.65 -24.38
CA SER A 397 15.08 10.62 -23.63
C SER A 397 15.93 11.55 -22.75
N PHE A 398 17.21 11.24 -22.55
CA PHE A 398 18.16 12.11 -21.88
C PHE A 398 18.70 13.26 -22.80
N LYS A 399 18.66 13.10 -24.11
CA LYS A 399 19.21 14.08 -25.05
C LYS A 399 18.72 15.53 -24.87
N PRO A 400 17.43 15.81 -24.53
CA PRO A 400 17.01 17.18 -24.29
C PRO A 400 17.82 17.92 -23.22
N PHE A 401 18.41 17.25 -22.24
CA PHE A 401 19.30 17.88 -21.25
C PHE A 401 20.61 18.34 -21.90
N VAL A 402 21.16 17.55 -22.83
CA VAL A 402 22.35 17.90 -23.63
C VAL A 402 22.07 19.13 -24.50
N TYR A 403 20.94 19.10 -25.20
CA TYR A 403 20.56 20.20 -26.10
C TYR A 403 20.19 21.47 -25.32
N THR A 404 19.52 21.32 -24.14
CA THR A 404 19.24 22.46 -23.26
C THR A 404 20.55 23.11 -22.78
N ALA A 405 21.54 22.30 -22.38
CA ALA A 405 22.87 22.81 -22.01
C ALA A 405 23.54 23.56 -23.14
N ALA A 406 23.44 23.05 -24.38
CA ALA A 406 24.00 23.68 -25.54
C ALA A 406 23.34 25.03 -25.87
N ILE A 407 22.00 25.07 -25.94
CA ILE A 407 21.24 26.30 -26.18
C ILE A 407 21.52 27.33 -25.08
N ALA A 408 21.56 26.90 -23.83
CA ALA A 408 21.88 27.79 -22.69
C ALA A 408 23.31 28.31 -22.71
N SER A 409 24.24 27.60 -23.36
CA SER A 409 25.64 28.02 -23.59
C SER A 409 25.80 28.90 -24.84
N GLY A 410 24.71 29.23 -25.55
CA GLY A 410 24.72 30.12 -26.72
C GLY A 410 24.88 29.40 -28.05
N ILE A 411 24.89 28.08 -28.11
CA ILE A 411 24.94 27.33 -29.37
C ILE A 411 23.54 27.35 -30.01
N PRO A 412 23.34 27.93 -31.19
CA PRO A 412 22.01 28.06 -31.79
C PRO A 412 21.51 26.71 -32.36
N ALA A 413 20.19 26.54 -32.42
CA ALA A 413 19.55 25.36 -32.99
C ALA A 413 19.92 25.10 -34.47
N SER A 414 20.33 26.15 -35.19
CA SER A 414 20.81 26.10 -36.56
C SER A 414 22.30 25.76 -36.70
N HIS A 415 23.04 25.64 -35.58
CA HIS A 415 24.44 25.22 -35.62
C HIS A 415 24.58 23.86 -36.30
N VAL A 416 25.59 23.73 -37.19
CA VAL A 416 25.79 22.53 -38.00
C VAL A 416 26.91 21.69 -37.42
N ILE A 417 26.60 20.43 -37.15
CA ILE A 417 27.56 19.41 -36.70
C ILE A 417 27.59 18.28 -37.73
N VAL A 418 28.75 17.73 -37.99
CA VAL A 418 28.91 16.63 -38.97
C VAL A 418 28.57 15.30 -38.29
N ASP A 419 27.50 14.65 -38.75
CA ASP A 419 27.16 13.27 -38.39
C ASP A 419 28.13 12.32 -39.13
N ALA A 420 29.18 11.90 -38.45
CA ALA A 420 30.22 11.03 -38.95
C ALA A 420 30.78 10.15 -37.82
N PRO A 421 31.36 8.99 -38.12
CA PRO A 421 31.96 8.10 -37.13
C PRO A 421 32.96 8.81 -36.23
N VAL A 422 32.93 8.48 -34.94
CA VAL A 422 33.90 8.94 -33.93
C VAL A 422 34.44 7.75 -33.14
N VAL A 423 35.63 7.91 -32.61
CA VAL A 423 36.28 6.91 -31.75
C VAL A 423 36.76 7.60 -30.49
N TYR A 424 36.38 7.11 -29.35
CA TYR A 424 36.82 7.60 -28.05
C TYR A 424 37.71 6.54 -27.39
N PRO A 425 39.02 6.83 -27.19
CA PRO A 425 39.92 5.92 -26.50
C PRO A 425 39.46 5.65 -25.07
N GLN A 426 39.52 4.40 -24.65
CA GLN A 426 39.25 4.01 -23.29
C GLN A 426 40.54 3.69 -22.53
N VAL A 427 40.58 3.97 -21.23
CA VAL A 427 41.77 3.68 -20.37
C VAL A 427 42.03 2.18 -20.29
N SER A 428 40.98 1.36 -20.39
CA SER A 428 41.05 -0.10 -20.38
C SER A 428 39.98 -0.68 -21.31
N GLY A 429 40.34 -1.69 -22.09
CA GLY A 429 39.44 -2.34 -23.07
C GLY A 429 39.56 -1.78 -24.47
N GLU A 430 38.57 -2.06 -25.32
CA GLU A 430 38.51 -1.57 -26.70
C GLU A 430 38.00 -0.13 -26.72
N ASP A 431 38.49 0.65 -27.72
CA ASP A 431 38.02 2.00 -27.98
C ASP A 431 36.49 2.01 -28.20
N TRP A 432 35.81 2.98 -27.60
CA TRP A 432 34.37 3.11 -27.79
C TRP A 432 34.08 3.73 -29.17
N ARG A 433 33.29 2.99 -29.96
CA ARG A 433 32.88 3.35 -31.33
C ARG A 433 31.35 3.40 -31.37
N PRO A 434 30.74 4.54 -30.97
CA PRO A 434 29.30 4.69 -31.04
C PRO A 434 28.77 4.63 -32.46
N ILE A 435 27.55 4.14 -32.61
CA ILE A 435 26.80 4.12 -33.87
C ILE A 435 25.47 4.85 -33.70
N ASN A 436 24.89 5.32 -34.81
CA ASN A 436 23.52 5.78 -34.85
C ASN A 436 22.56 4.57 -34.72
N PHE A 437 21.31 4.81 -34.38
CA PHE A 437 20.28 3.74 -34.31
C PHE A 437 20.08 3.09 -35.71
N GLU A 438 20.00 3.93 -36.75
CA GLU A 438 20.16 3.51 -38.14
C GLU A 438 21.66 3.61 -38.47
N PRO A 439 22.27 2.53 -39.00
CA PRO A 439 23.74 2.48 -39.18
C PRO A 439 24.24 3.34 -40.36
N GLU A 440 23.61 4.49 -40.57
CA GLU A 440 23.97 5.46 -41.62
C GLU A 440 24.42 6.78 -40.98
N PHE A 441 25.30 7.50 -41.71
CA PHE A 441 25.76 8.82 -41.33
C PHE A 441 25.29 9.85 -42.36
N LYS A 442 24.66 10.92 -41.87
CA LYS A 442 23.98 11.93 -42.70
C LYS A 442 24.92 13.06 -43.18
N GLY A 443 26.14 13.13 -42.65
CA GLY A 443 27.03 14.27 -42.88
C GLY A 443 26.59 15.52 -42.10
N PRO A 444 26.77 16.73 -42.68
CA PRO A 444 26.41 17.97 -41.98
C PRO A 444 24.90 18.11 -41.75
N ILE A 445 24.46 18.16 -40.51
CA ILE A 445 23.06 18.43 -40.13
C ILE A 445 23.00 19.45 -38.98
N THR A 446 21.87 20.10 -38.81
CA THR A 446 21.69 21.08 -37.74
C THR A 446 21.50 20.41 -36.39
N VAL A 447 21.80 21.15 -35.33
CA VAL A 447 21.51 20.72 -33.95
C VAL A 447 20.02 20.40 -33.81
N SER A 448 19.09 21.21 -34.33
CA SER A 448 17.65 20.90 -34.33
C SER A 448 17.34 19.58 -35.02
N GLU A 449 17.93 19.32 -36.22
CA GLU A 449 17.73 18.06 -36.92
C GLU A 449 18.26 16.87 -36.14
N GLY A 450 19.43 17.00 -35.52
CA GLY A 450 20.00 15.96 -34.64
C GLY A 450 19.10 15.58 -33.47
N LEU A 451 18.30 16.53 -32.94
CA LEU A 451 17.34 16.25 -31.87
C LEU A 451 16.10 15.51 -32.38
N TYR A 452 15.41 16.00 -33.42
CA TYR A 452 14.17 15.36 -33.84
C TYR A 452 14.39 14.02 -34.55
N THR A 453 15.54 13.80 -35.20
CA THR A 453 15.93 12.49 -35.72
C THR A 453 16.61 11.61 -34.68
N SER A 454 16.90 12.17 -33.51
CA SER A 454 17.59 11.46 -32.42
C SER A 454 18.97 10.90 -32.75
N THR A 455 19.74 11.61 -33.63
CA THR A 455 21.07 11.19 -34.08
C THR A 455 22.05 11.14 -32.92
N ASN A 456 22.73 9.99 -32.72
CA ASN A 456 23.64 9.77 -31.59
C ASN A 456 24.90 10.62 -31.71
N MET A 457 25.51 10.65 -32.89
CA MET A 457 26.76 11.39 -33.11
C MET A 457 26.63 12.88 -32.82
N ILE A 458 25.48 13.46 -33.15
CA ILE A 458 25.23 14.88 -32.85
C ILE A 458 25.15 15.10 -31.34
N ALA A 459 24.41 14.26 -30.62
CA ALA A 459 24.29 14.39 -29.18
C ALA A 459 25.63 14.20 -28.46
N ILE A 460 26.47 13.25 -28.92
CA ILE A 460 27.79 13.01 -28.35
C ILE A 460 28.71 14.20 -28.58
N LYS A 461 28.86 14.63 -29.83
CA LYS A 461 29.74 15.77 -30.18
C LYS A 461 29.28 17.04 -29.45
N LEU A 462 27.99 17.33 -29.49
CA LEU A 462 27.42 18.49 -28.82
C LEU A 462 27.68 18.47 -27.31
N GLY A 463 27.36 17.35 -26.65
CA GLY A 463 27.40 17.26 -25.17
C GLY A 463 28.79 16.98 -24.62
N TRP A 464 29.64 16.26 -25.35
CA TRP A 464 30.99 15.90 -24.89
C TRP A 464 32.05 16.86 -25.37
N GLU A 465 32.03 17.20 -26.69
CA GLU A 465 33.11 17.96 -27.29
C GLU A 465 32.87 19.48 -27.21
N GLU A 466 31.62 19.97 -27.44
CA GLU A 466 31.36 21.42 -27.51
C GLU A 466 30.93 22.00 -26.14
N VAL A 467 30.01 21.37 -25.44
CA VAL A 467 29.45 21.89 -24.17
C VAL A 467 30.21 21.40 -22.95
N GLY A 468 30.66 20.17 -23.02
CA GLY A 468 31.27 19.46 -21.89
C GLY A 468 30.24 18.77 -20.96
N ILE A 469 30.54 17.52 -20.59
CA ILE A 469 29.64 16.65 -19.84
C ILE A 469 29.27 17.21 -18.44
N GLU A 470 30.14 18.01 -17.85
CA GLU A 470 29.84 18.62 -16.55
C GLU A 470 28.70 19.63 -16.65
N THR A 471 28.66 20.45 -17.68
CA THR A 471 27.58 21.41 -17.96
C THR A 471 26.26 20.68 -18.23
N VAL A 472 26.31 19.58 -18.97
CA VAL A 472 25.16 18.70 -19.21
C VAL A 472 24.63 18.14 -17.92
N ALA A 473 25.48 17.56 -17.06
CA ALA A 473 25.12 16.99 -15.80
C ALA A 473 24.51 18.02 -14.83
N GLN A 474 25.12 19.22 -14.77
CA GLN A 474 24.59 20.32 -13.96
C GLN A 474 23.21 20.79 -14.45
N THR A 475 23.03 20.84 -15.80
CA THR A 475 21.73 21.19 -16.39
C THR A 475 20.66 20.16 -16.04
N ALA A 476 20.93 18.87 -16.20
CA ALA A 476 20.00 17.79 -15.84
C ALA A 476 19.64 17.82 -14.35
N ARG A 477 20.62 18.05 -13.46
CA ARG A 477 20.39 18.19 -12.01
C ARG A 477 19.50 19.40 -11.68
N ARG A 478 19.77 20.56 -12.25
CA ARG A 478 18.92 21.76 -12.07
C ARG A 478 17.48 21.50 -12.53
N MET A 479 17.31 20.74 -13.60
CA MET A 479 16.01 20.39 -14.13
C MET A 479 15.26 19.36 -13.27
N GLY A 480 15.94 18.60 -12.38
CA GLY A 480 15.27 17.70 -11.42
C GLY A 480 15.80 16.27 -11.39
N ILE A 481 16.77 15.90 -12.22
CA ILE A 481 17.38 14.56 -12.17
C ILE A 481 18.30 14.47 -10.95
N GLN A 482 17.94 13.58 -10.02
CA GLN A 482 18.67 13.41 -8.74
C GLN A 482 19.54 12.15 -8.71
N THR A 483 19.34 11.24 -9.66
CA THR A 483 20.20 10.06 -9.83
C THR A 483 21.62 10.47 -10.20
N GLU A 484 22.56 9.58 -9.94
CA GLU A 484 23.96 9.84 -10.32
C GLU A 484 24.10 9.96 -11.84
N ILE A 485 24.81 10.98 -12.27
CA ILE A 485 25.10 11.22 -13.70
C ILE A 485 26.60 11.07 -13.88
N GLU A 486 27.00 9.97 -14.45
CA GLU A 486 28.39 9.65 -14.72
C GLU A 486 28.98 10.52 -15.85
N ARG A 487 30.29 10.71 -15.85
CA ARG A 487 31.02 11.64 -16.77
C ARG A 487 31.67 10.86 -17.90
N TYR A 488 30.84 10.16 -18.70
CA TYR A 488 31.28 9.44 -19.89
C TYR A 488 30.64 10.01 -21.14
N PRO A 489 31.27 9.85 -22.32
CA PRO A 489 30.67 10.27 -23.60
C PRO A 489 29.29 9.63 -23.84
N SER A 490 29.11 8.38 -23.42
CA SER A 490 27.86 7.64 -23.55
C SER A 490 26.69 8.20 -22.71
N THR A 491 26.98 8.97 -21.65
CA THR A 491 25.96 9.69 -20.88
C THR A 491 25.17 10.67 -21.76
N THR A 492 25.78 11.26 -22.76
CA THR A 492 25.12 12.22 -23.69
C THR A 492 24.03 11.58 -24.54
N ILE A 493 24.07 10.27 -24.71
CA ILE A 493 23.03 9.48 -25.41
C ILE A 493 22.12 8.70 -24.46
N GLY A 494 22.27 8.93 -23.12
CA GLY A 494 21.40 8.41 -22.10
C GLY A 494 21.82 7.08 -21.50
N ALA A 495 23.12 6.75 -21.49
CA ALA A 495 23.68 5.70 -20.63
C ALA A 495 23.70 6.19 -19.17
N VAL A 496 22.53 6.53 -18.64
CA VAL A 496 22.31 7.07 -17.30
C VAL A 496 20.94 6.60 -16.80
N GLU A 497 20.86 6.26 -15.54
CA GLU A 497 19.61 5.86 -14.91
C GLU A 497 18.83 7.09 -14.45
N VAL A 498 17.51 7.05 -14.67
CA VAL A 498 16.58 8.10 -14.27
C VAL A 498 15.31 7.47 -13.67
N ILE A 499 14.54 8.29 -12.95
CA ILE A 499 13.27 7.90 -12.36
C ILE A 499 12.13 8.54 -13.17
N PRO A 500 11.05 7.81 -13.53
CA PRO A 500 9.96 8.35 -14.36
C PRO A 500 9.36 9.67 -13.86
N LEU A 501 9.11 9.80 -12.55
CA LEU A 501 8.62 11.04 -11.96
C LEU A 501 9.60 12.21 -12.13
N GLN A 502 10.90 11.97 -12.00
CA GLN A 502 11.93 12.99 -12.21
C GLN A 502 12.02 13.42 -13.67
N MET A 503 11.78 12.51 -14.61
CA MET A 503 11.70 12.85 -16.03
C MET A 503 10.49 13.74 -16.33
N ALA A 504 9.31 13.43 -15.74
CA ALA A 504 8.14 14.29 -15.86
C ALA A 504 8.38 15.68 -15.25
N GLU A 505 8.99 15.75 -14.04
CA GLU A 505 9.37 17.00 -13.38
C GLU A 505 10.31 17.84 -14.28
N ALA A 506 11.37 17.21 -14.78
CA ALA A 506 12.36 17.91 -15.59
C ALA A 506 11.79 18.48 -16.90
N TYR A 507 10.96 17.68 -17.58
CA TYR A 507 10.34 18.12 -18.84
C TYR A 507 9.23 19.16 -18.62
N SER A 508 8.61 19.22 -17.43
CA SER A 508 7.60 20.22 -17.10
C SER A 508 8.15 21.66 -17.17
N ALA A 509 9.46 21.82 -17.02
CA ALA A 509 10.10 23.12 -17.14
C ALA A 509 10.01 23.74 -18.56
N PHE A 510 9.87 22.93 -19.61
CA PHE A 510 9.76 23.44 -20.97
C PHE A 510 8.44 24.18 -21.22
N PRO A 511 7.24 23.57 -21.05
CA PRO A 511 5.97 24.28 -21.23
C PRO A 511 5.78 25.37 -20.17
N ALA A 512 6.39 25.27 -18.99
CA ALA A 512 6.37 26.30 -17.95
C ALA A 512 7.42 27.41 -18.17
N MET A 513 7.96 27.56 -19.39
CA MET A 513 8.91 28.60 -19.77
C MET A 513 10.12 28.73 -18.85
N GLY A 514 10.68 27.58 -18.45
CA GLY A 514 11.86 27.48 -17.61
C GLY A 514 11.59 27.46 -16.10
N THR A 515 10.35 27.57 -15.68
CA THR A 515 9.97 27.40 -14.27
C THR A 515 9.79 25.92 -13.96
N LYS A 516 10.47 25.44 -12.93
CA LYS A 516 10.26 24.10 -12.38
C LYS A 516 9.39 24.19 -11.13
N VAL A 517 8.40 23.35 -11.04
CA VAL A 517 7.60 23.13 -9.82
C VAL A 517 7.79 21.70 -9.39
N ARG A 518 8.19 21.49 -8.14
CA ARG A 518 8.37 20.14 -7.60
C ARG A 518 7.03 19.42 -7.53
N PRO A 519 6.93 18.19 -8.06
CA PRO A 519 5.68 17.41 -8.00
C PRO A 519 5.24 17.13 -6.57
N PHE A 520 3.95 17.30 -6.29
CA PHE A 520 3.36 16.98 -5.00
C PHE A 520 1.94 16.42 -5.16
N PRO A 521 1.52 15.48 -4.25
CA PRO A 521 0.26 14.77 -4.40
C PRO A 521 -0.87 15.31 -3.54
N ILE A 522 -0.61 16.20 -2.56
CA ILE A 522 -1.60 16.67 -1.57
C ILE A 522 -1.82 18.17 -1.71
N LEU A 523 -3.08 18.58 -1.87
CA LEU A 523 -3.48 20.00 -1.88
C LEU A 523 -3.62 20.54 -0.47
N ARG A 524 -4.41 19.86 0.37
CA ARG A 524 -4.63 20.22 1.77
C ARG A 524 -5.17 19.04 2.58
N VAL A 525 -5.02 19.13 3.88
CA VAL A 525 -5.59 18.21 4.87
C VAL A 525 -6.49 19.00 5.81
N GLU A 526 -7.72 18.55 5.96
CA GLU A 526 -8.73 19.10 6.88
C GLU A 526 -9.07 18.06 7.96
N ASP A 527 -9.48 18.52 9.14
CA ASP A 527 -10.10 17.66 10.15
C ASP A 527 -11.55 17.29 9.77
N ALA A 528 -12.20 16.46 10.58
CA ALA A 528 -13.60 16.07 10.38
C ALA A 528 -14.57 17.25 10.33
N ASN A 529 -14.23 18.40 10.97
CA ASN A 529 -15.02 19.61 11.03
C ASN A 529 -14.74 20.58 9.87
N GLY A 530 -13.80 20.26 8.99
CA GLY A 530 -13.44 21.10 7.84
C GLY A 530 -12.40 22.18 8.15
N ARG A 531 -11.75 22.15 9.32
CA ARG A 531 -10.64 23.05 9.63
C ARG A 531 -9.37 22.57 8.93
N VAL A 532 -8.70 23.44 8.18
CA VAL A 532 -7.43 23.13 7.51
C VAL A 532 -6.33 22.92 8.55
N LEU A 533 -5.75 21.72 8.55
CA LEU A 533 -4.62 21.34 9.39
C LEU A 533 -3.29 21.56 8.69
N TRP A 534 -3.25 21.36 7.37
CA TRP A 534 -2.05 21.49 6.57
C TRP A 534 -2.37 21.80 5.11
N GLU A 535 -1.60 22.71 4.53
CA GLU A 535 -1.64 23.06 3.11
C GLU A 535 -0.19 23.20 2.62
N PRO A 536 0.33 22.23 1.85
CA PRO A 536 1.69 22.28 1.35
C PRO A 536 1.86 23.41 0.35
N GLN A 537 2.99 24.13 0.45
CA GLN A 537 3.35 25.13 -0.53
C GLN A 537 4.31 24.53 -1.55
N PRO A 538 4.03 24.61 -2.85
CA PRO A 538 4.90 24.01 -3.87
C PRO A 538 6.23 24.79 -3.97
N GLU A 539 7.32 24.03 -4.06
CA GLU A 539 8.64 24.59 -4.35
C GLU A 539 8.71 24.99 -5.83
N ARG A 540 8.91 26.28 -6.09
CA ARG A 540 9.03 26.86 -7.44
C ARG A 540 10.38 27.50 -7.65
N ALA A 541 11.00 27.26 -8.79
CA ALA A 541 12.25 27.91 -9.16
C ALA A 541 12.34 28.15 -10.67
N GLN A 542 12.79 29.34 -11.07
CA GLN A 542 13.21 29.60 -12.45
C GLN A 542 14.57 28.96 -12.65
N ILE A 543 14.63 27.88 -13.40
CA ILE A 543 15.84 27.05 -13.59
C ILE A 543 16.47 27.20 -14.98
N LEU A 544 15.68 27.65 -15.97
CA LEU A 544 16.11 27.95 -17.32
C LEU A 544 15.66 29.36 -17.70
N ASP A 545 16.43 30.00 -18.56
CA ASP A 545 15.96 31.19 -19.24
C ASP A 545 14.73 30.86 -20.09
N SER A 546 13.74 31.76 -20.12
CA SER A 546 12.48 31.51 -20.85
C SER A 546 12.70 31.39 -22.38
N LEU A 547 13.70 32.08 -22.91
CA LEU A 547 14.08 31.95 -24.33
C LEU A 547 14.67 30.57 -24.62
N VAL A 548 15.54 30.06 -23.72
CA VAL A 548 16.09 28.70 -23.83
C VAL A 548 14.95 27.67 -23.80
N ALA A 549 14.02 27.80 -22.85
CA ALA A 549 12.86 26.91 -22.76
C ALA A 549 12.01 26.96 -24.04
N ARG A 550 11.74 28.15 -24.58
CA ARG A 550 10.98 28.33 -25.83
C ARG A 550 11.64 27.70 -27.04
N ILE A 551 12.97 27.87 -27.20
CA ILE A 551 13.71 27.22 -28.27
C ILE A 551 13.61 25.71 -28.15
N MET A 552 13.78 25.17 -26.94
CA MET A 552 13.66 23.72 -26.69
C MET A 552 12.25 23.20 -26.96
N VAL A 553 11.19 23.95 -26.63
CA VAL A 553 9.80 23.59 -26.98
C VAL A 553 9.69 23.42 -28.49
N SER A 554 10.15 24.40 -29.29
CA SER A 554 10.08 24.34 -30.77
C SER A 554 10.86 23.14 -31.34
N MET A 555 12.06 22.86 -30.81
CA MET A 555 12.86 21.70 -31.23
C MET A 555 12.21 20.36 -30.85
N LEU A 556 11.51 20.29 -29.70
CA LEU A 556 10.81 19.10 -29.23
C LEU A 556 9.44 18.90 -29.91
N GLU A 557 8.80 19.95 -30.41
CA GLU A 557 7.64 19.87 -31.30
C GLU A 557 7.98 19.13 -32.59
N ASP A 558 9.16 19.42 -33.16
CA ASP A 558 9.65 18.74 -34.37
C ASP A 558 9.76 17.22 -34.23
N VAL A 559 10.03 16.71 -33.01
CA VAL A 559 10.05 15.26 -32.73
C VAL A 559 8.69 14.64 -32.98
N VAL A 560 7.60 15.36 -32.68
CA VAL A 560 6.21 14.89 -32.82
C VAL A 560 5.63 15.22 -34.20
N VAL A 561 6.12 16.26 -34.84
CA VAL A 561 5.62 16.71 -36.17
C VAL A 561 6.27 15.94 -37.31
N ARG A 562 7.56 15.66 -37.24
CA ARG A 562 8.37 15.08 -38.35
C ARG A 562 9.49 14.15 -37.89
N GLY A 563 9.64 13.94 -36.56
CA GLY A 563 10.72 13.15 -35.98
C GLY A 563 10.27 11.78 -35.50
N THR A 564 11.04 11.25 -34.56
CA THR A 564 10.89 9.86 -34.03
C THR A 564 9.59 9.60 -33.29
N GLY A 565 8.85 10.63 -32.84
CA GLY A 565 7.55 10.53 -32.19
C GLY A 565 6.35 10.58 -33.13
N TYR A 566 6.54 11.01 -34.40
CA TYR A 566 5.44 11.28 -35.33
C TYR A 566 4.50 10.09 -35.53
N THR A 567 5.05 8.95 -35.90
CA THR A 567 4.22 7.74 -36.16
C THR A 567 3.43 7.32 -34.95
N GLY A 568 4.06 7.25 -33.75
CA GLY A 568 3.39 6.83 -32.51
C GLY A 568 2.28 7.80 -32.11
N ILE A 569 2.55 9.09 -32.11
CA ILE A 569 1.63 10.13 -31.62
C ILE A 569 0.53 10.46 -32.63
N ARG A 570 0.95 10.78 -33.91
CA ARG A 570 0.01 11.33 -34.90
C ARG A 570 -0.70 10.27 -35.73
N ILE A 571 -0.07 9.11 -35.94
CA ILE A 571 -0.65 8.05 -36.76
C ILE A 571 -1.29 6.99 -35.91
N THR A 572 -0.55 6.39 -34.96
CA THR A 572 -1.04 5.25 -34.17
C THR A 572 -2.03 5.69 -33.12
N ALA A 573 -1.71 6.72 -32.32
CA ALA A 573 -2.62 7.27 -31.31
C ALA A 573 -3.70 8.17 -31.92
N GLY A 574 -3.46 8.75 -33.11
CA GLY A 574 -4.41 9.62 -33.79
C GLY A 574 -4.57 11.01 -33.17
N LEU A 575 -3.57 11.49 -32.39
CA LEU A 575 -3.64 12.82 -31.80
C LEU A 575 -3.78 13.89 -32.90
N PRO A 576 -4.84 14.72 -32.91
CA PRO A 576 -5.05 15.74 -33.94
C PRO A 576 -3.87 16.72 -34.04
N ARG A 577 -3.60 17.20 -35.26
CA ARG A 577 -2.47 18.13 -35.49
C ARG A 577 -2.65 19.49 -34.82
N GLU A 578 -3.89 19.87 -34.57
CA GLU A 578 -4.28 21.10 -33.89
C GLU A 578 -3.94 21.08 -32.40
N VAL A 579 -3.76 19.88 -31.81
CA VAL A 579 -3.29 19.75 -30.43
C VAL A 579 -1.77 19.92 -30.41
N PRO A 580 -1.25 21.02 -29.83
CA PRO A 580 0.19 21.21 -29.72
C PRO A 580 0.76 20.14 -28.77
N ALA A 581 1.78 19.46 -29.25
CA ALA A 581 2.47 18.41 -28.54
C ALA A 581 3.96 18.41 -28.84
N ALA A 582 4.76 18.22 -27.84
CA ALA A 582 6.22 18.15 -27.94
C ALA A 582 6.74 17.04 -27.02
N GLY A 583 7.92 16.50 -27.30
CA GLY A 583 8.46 15.44 -26.45
C GLY A 583 9.66 14.74 -27.06
N LYS A 584 10.08 13.66 -26.43
CA LYS A 584 11.23 12.87 -26.88
C LYS A 584 11.01 11.39 -26.64
N THR A 585 11.31 10.58 -27.64
CA THR A 585 11.41 9.13 -27.53
C THR A 585 12.69 8.73 -26.82
N GLY A 586 12.65 7.69 -25.99
CA GLY A 586 13.81 7.02 -25.42
C GLY A 586 13.79 5.54 -25.79
N THR A 587 14.94 5.03 -26.17
CA THR A 587 15.16 3.61 -26.45
C THR A 587 16.57 3.29 -26.00
N THR A 588 16.72 2.25 -25.21
CA THR A 588 18.03 1.73 -24.80
C THR A 588 18.51 0.67 -25.81
N ASN A 589 19.78 0.32 -25.73
CA ASN A 589 20.32 -0.76 -26.51
C ASN A 589 19.47 -2.03 -26.30
N ASP A 590 19.26 -2.78 -27.36
CA ASP A 590 18.46 -4.02 -27.37
C ASP A 590 16.98 -3.85 -26.98
N GLY A 591 16.50 -2.61 -26.76
CA GLY A 591 15.10 -2.32 -26.43
C GLY A 591 14.69 -2.86 -25.06
N THR A 592 15.56 -2.75 -24.05
CA THR A 592 15.26 -3.14 -22.65
C THR A 592 14.35 -2.14 -21.95
N ASP A 593 14.53 -0.85 -22.28
CA ASP A 593 13.74 0.27 -21.77
C ASP A 593 13.24 1.12 -22.92
N VAL A 594 11.96 1.40 -22.94
CA VAL A 594 11.34 2.26 -23.94
C VAL A 594 10.55 3.38 -23.26
N TRP A 595 10.76 4.60 -23.74
CA TRP A 595 10.22 5.81 -23.14
C TRP A 595 9.55 6.71 -24.16
N PHE A 596 8.54 7.42 -23.69
CA PHE A 596 8.15 8.70 -24.27
C PHE A 596 7.91 9.70 -23.13
N VAL A 597 8.62 10.81 -23.18
CA VAL A 597 8.41 11.94 -22.26
C VAL A 597 8.00 13.13 -23.09
N GLY A 598 6.82 13.63 -22.86
CA GLY A 598 6.27 14.69 -23.67
C GLY A 598 5.34 15.61 -22.91
N PHE A 599 4.95 16.70 -23.56
CA PHE A 599 4.10 17.71 -22.96
C PHE A 599 3.20 18.39 -24.00
N THR A 600 2.09 18.89 -23.51
CA THR A 600 1.25 19.92 -24.10
C THR A 600 1.44 21.21 -23.27
N PRO A 601 0.82 22.35 -23.60
CA PRO A 601 0.90 23.53 -22.76
C PRO A 601 0.45 23.33 -21.30
N ASN A 602 -0.47 22.38 -21.06
CA ASN A 602 -1.12 22.19 -19.75
C ASN A 602 -0.83 20.84 -19.09
N LEU A 603 -0.10 19.95 -19.76
CA LEU A 603 0.15 18.60 -19.25
C LEU A 603 1.55 18.14 -19.67
N THR A 604 2.31 17.60 -18.72
CA THR A 604 3.55 16.87 -19.01
C THR A 604 3.36 15.42 -18.58
N ALA A 605 3.66 14.47 -19.45
CA ALA A 605 3.52 13.07 -19.09
C ALA A 605 4.74 12.23 -19.52
N THR A 606 5.04 11.23 -18.71
CA THR A 606 6.06 10.21 -18.94
C THR A 606 5.42 8.85 -19.06
N VAL A 607 5.77 8.11 -20.09
CA VAL A 607 5.43 6.70 -20.28
C VAL A 607 6.73 5.91 -20.36
N TRP A 608 6.81 4.81 -19.60
CA TRP A 608 7.91 3.85 -19.65
C TRP A 608 7.37 2.43 -19.70
N PHE A 609 8.01 1.56 -20.49
CA PHE A 609 7.87 0.12 -20.45
C PHE A 609 9.22 -0.58 -20.38
N GLY A 610 9.27 -1.71 -19.67
CA GLY A 610 10.43 -2.57 -19.51
C GLY A 610 10.11 -3.75 -18.58
N LEU A 611 11.05 -4.64 -18.41
CA LEU A 611 10.97 -5.69 -17.39
C LEU A 611 11.75 -5.26 -16.15
N ASP A 612 11.44 -5.81 -14.97
CA ASP A 612 12.18 -5.48 -13.74
C ASP A 612 13.67 -5.78 -13.89
N ARG A 613 14.01 -6.89 -14.53
CA ARG A 613 15.36 -7.14 -15.03
C ARG A 613 15.58 -6.44 -16.36
N PRO A 614 16.74 -5.84 -16.59
CA PRO A 614 17.06 -5.17 -17.85
C PRO A 614 17.34 -6.20 -18.96
N VAL A 615 16.27 -6.83 -19.46
CA VAL A 615 16.31 -7.75 -20.61
C VAL A 615 15.48 -7.17 -21.76
N PRO A 616 15.80 -7.51 -23.02
CA PRO A 616 15.08 -7.00 -24.18
C PRO A 616 13.58 -7.32 -24.13
N ILE A 617 12.71 -6.34 -24.37
CA ILE A 617 11.24 -6.52 -24.43
C ILE A 617 10.88 -7.51 -25.55
N PHE A 618 11.51 -7.40 -26.71
CA PHE A 618 11.34 -8.33 -27.82
C PHE A 618 12.56 -9.21 -28.00
N ARG A 619 12.35 -10.45 -28.46
CA ARG A 619 13.43 -11.39 -28.73
C ARG A 619 14.41 -10.82 -29.74
N LEU A 620 15.70 -10.80 -29.41
CA LEU A 620 16.78 -10.41 -30.32
C LEU A 620 16.79 -11.31 -31.57
N GLY A 621 17.03 -10.71 -32.74
CA GLY A 621 17.02 -11.44 -34.01
C GLY A 621 15.63 -11.77 -34.58
N SER A 622 14.54 -11.32 -33.94
CA SER A 622 13.17 -11.49 -34.44
C SER A 622 12.81 -10.57 -35.63
N GLY A 623 13.66 -9.60 -35.96
CA GLY A 623 13.35 -8.55 -36.92
C GLY A 623 12.46 -7.43 -36.37
N ARG A 624 11.99 -7.53 -35.10
CA ARG A 624 11.25 -6.48 -34.39
C ARG A 624 12.15 -5.80 -33.36
N GLN A 625 12.08 -4.48 -33.32
CA GLN A 625 12.76 -3.70 -32.28
C GLN A 625 11.75 -2.99 -31.38
N ALA A 626 11.94 -3.13 -30.08
CA ALA A 626 11.19 -2.35 -29.10
C ALA A 626 11.74 -0.91 -29.10
N THR A 627 10.92 0.05 -29.46
CA THR A 627 11.31 1.46 -29.51
C THR A 627 10.32 2.35 -28.76
N GLY A 628 10.82 3.45 -28.19
CA GLY A 628 9.95 4.42 -27.53
C GLY A 628 8.90 5.02 -28.48
N GLY A 629 9.26 5.23 -29.75
CA GLY A 629 8.35 5.73 -30.80
C GLY A 629 7.24 4.72 -31.16
N GLY A 630 7.54 3.41 -31.09
CA GLY A 630 6.59 2.35 -31.45
C GLY A 630 5.71 1.87 -30.29
N LEU A 631 6.21 1.93 -29.05
CA LEU A 631 5.54 1.32 -27.89
C LEU A 631 5.04 2.38 -26.87
N ALA A 632 5.88 3.30 -26.45
CA ALA A 632 5.53 4.29 -25.42
C ALA A 632 4.82 5.54 -25.98
N ALA A 633 5.22 6.02 -27.16
CA ALA A 633 4.61 7.18 -27.79
C ALA A 633 3.11 7.00 -28.11
N PRO A 634 2.62 5.84 -28.63
CA PRO A 634 1.20 5.62 -28.84
C PRO A 634 0.36 5.72 -27.55
N VAL A 635 0.89 5.25 -26.43
CA VAL A 635 0.20 5.30 -25.12
C VAL A 635 0.14 6.75 -24.61
N TRP A 636 1.19 7.53 -24.83
CA TRP A 636 1.22 8.94 -24.46
C TRP A 636 0.22 9.76 -25.30
N GLY A 637 0.11 9.52 -26.60
CA GLY A 637 -0.80 10.19 -27.53
C GLY A 637 -2.27 9.89 -27.31
#